data_a38de860b704a3b69c652e99d8389875
#
_entry.id   a38de860b704a3b69c652e99d8389875
#
_cell.length_a   1.000
_cell.length_b   1.000
_cell.length_c   1.000
_cell.angle_alpha   90.00
_cell.angle_beta   90.00
_cell.angle_gamma   90.00
#
_symmetry.space_group_name_H-M   'P 1'
#
loop_
_entity.id
_entity.type
_entity.pdbx_description
1 polymer ?
#
loop_
_entity_poly.entity_id
_entity_poly.type
_entity_poly.pdbx_seq_one_letter_code
_entity_poly.pdbx_strand_id
1 'polypeptide(L)'
;MDFKIKSDFKPTGDQPEAIREIVNAINHDEKFSTLLGVTGSGKTFTMANIIQEVKKPTLILAHNKTLAAQLYSEFKEFFPDNAVEYFVSYYDYYQPEAYVAHSDTYIEKDASINDEIDKLRHSATASILEREDTIIVSSVSCIYGIGDPKDYKDLMLSLREGMQVDRDDVIKKLIEIQYERNDINFVRGTFRVRGDVVEIFPVSNDERAIRVEFFGDEIDRITEIDYVTGKIVGTRKYTAIFPASHYVTTPERIEKAIDAIEKELAQVIQEFKDNDQLLEAQRKEQRTKYDIEMLREVGFCQGIENYSRHITGRKPGEKPYTLMNFFPDDFLLIIDESHVTIPQVRGMYAGDRSRKKSLIDNGFRLPSAYDNRPLNFEEFEENINQVLFVSATPGPYEIEHSTTVAQQIIRPTGLLDPIIEVRPIVNQIDDLVGEINKVVERNERVLVTTLTKKMSEDLTNYLKEVGIKVKYLHSDIVTLERTEIIRDLRLGKFDVLVGINLLREGLDIPEVSLIAILDADKEGFLRSETSLIQTVGRAARNAEGRVIMYADKITRSMSATIEETARRRQIQSQYNEEHGIIPRTIKKDIRDNIETLKLAEEEEIYGISETDNEDEIKENIEKLQAEMMEAATNLQFERAAQLRDKIKELEEKLQK
;
A
#
# COMPACT_ATOMS: atom_id res chain seq x y z
N MET A 1 -22.37 -6.52 14.49
CA MET A 1 -21.96 -7.96 14.62
C MET A 1 -20.69 -8.01 15.46
N ASP A 2 -20.42 -9.13 16.17
CA ASP A 2 -19.19 -9.24 16.97
C ASP A 2 -18.03 -9.75 16.08
N PHE A 3 -16.82 -9.24 16.30
CA PHE A 3 -15.61 -9.82 15.71
C PHE A 3 -15.34 -11.20 16.30
N LYS A 4 -15.09 -12.19 15.45
CA LYS A 4 -14.88 -13.57 15.87
C LYS A 4 -13.73 -14.21 15.11
N ILE A 5 -12.63 -14.43 15.83
CA ILE A 5 -11.46 -15.14 15.27
C ILE A 5 -11.80 -16.62 15.07
N LYS A 6 -11.46 -17.13 13.88
CA LYS A 6 -11.40 -18.57 13.58
C LYS A 6 -9.93 -18.95 13.40
N SER A 7 -9.36 -19.60 14.40
CA SER A 7 -7.96 -20.04 14.37
C SER A 7 -7.78 -21.25 15.29
N ASP A 8 -6.90 -22.15 14.87
CA ASP A 8 -6.46 -23.29 15.71
C ASP A 8 -5.44 -22.85 16.77
N PHE A 9 -4.89 -21.62 16.64
CA PHE A 9 -3.91 -21.08 17.57
C PHE A 9 -4.59 -20.41 18.76
N LYS A 10 -3.89 -20.43 19.90
CA LYS A 10 -4.25 -19.68 21.11
C LYS A 10 -3.09 -18.74 21.46
N PRO A 11 -3.37 -17.59 22.08
CA PRO A 11 -2.32 -16.71 22.56
C PRO A 11 -1.37 -17.42 23.53
N THR A 12 -0.06 -17.32 23.29
CA THR A 12 1.01 -17.97 24.06
C THR A 12 2.17 -17.01 24.32
N GLY A 13 3.07 -17.37 25.22
CA GLY A 13 4.21 -16.50 25.58
C GLY A 13 3.74 -15.18 26.19
N ASP A 14 4.25 -14.08 25.67
CA ASP A 14 3.90 -12.71 26.09
C ASP A 14 2.56 -12.23 25.54
N GLN A 15 1.98 -12.93 24.54
CA GLN A 15 0.77 -12.48 23.85
C GLN A 15 -0.41 -12.22 24.78
N PRO A 16 -0.75 -13.12 25.75
CA PRO A 16 -1.88 -12.89 26.65
C PRO A 16 -1.71 -11.64 27.51
N GLU A 17 -0.51 -11.33 27.94
CA GLU A 17 -0.21 -10.15 28.74
C GLU A 17 -0.26 -8.89 27.88
N ALA A 18 0.39 -8.87 26.74
CA ALA A 18 0.36 -7.76 25.78
C ALA A 18 -1.06 -7.42 25.32
N ILE A 19 -1.89 -8.44 25.01
CA ILE A 19 -3.31 -8.25 24.67
C ILE A 19 -4.03 -7.56 25.84
N ARG A 20 -3.88 -8.09 27.06
CA ARG A 20 -4.55 -7.55 28.24
C ARG A 20 -4.16 -6.09 28.51
N GLU A 21 -2.87 -5.77 28.46
CA GLU A 21 -2.36 -4.41 28.68
C GLU A 21 -2.92 -3.42 27.66
N ILE A 22 -2.86 -3.75 26.37
CA ILE A 22 -3.35 -2.88 25.31
C ILE A 22 -4.86 -2.75 25.34
N VAL A 23 -5.61 -3.84 25.53
CA VAL A 23 -7.08 -3.79 25.65
C VAL A 23 -7.49 -2.93 26.84
N ASN A 24 -6.80 -3.05 27.98
CA ASN A 24 -7.06 -2.20 29.14
C ASN A 24 -6.77 -0.72 28.83
N ALA A 25 -5.67 -0.40 28.16
CA ALA A 25 -5.33 0.96 27.75
C ALA A 25 -6.43 1.56 26.85
N ILE A 26 -6.86 0.81 25.82
CA ILE A 26 -7.94 1.22 24.92
C ILE A 26 -9.26 1.43 25.67
N ASN A 27 -9.61 0.53 26.60
CA ASN A 27 -10.84 0.64 27.40
C ASN A 27 -10.81 1.79 28.43
N HIS A 28 -9.63 2.32 28.75
CA HIS A 28 -9.45 3.50 29.60
C HIS A 28 -9.23 4.80 28.79
N ASP A 29 -9.60 4.78 27.50
CA ASP A 29 -9.50 5.91 26.57
C ASP A 29 -8.09 6.46 26.39
N GLU A 30 -7.05 5.64 26.56
CA GLU A 30 -5.68 6.01 26.21
C GLU A 30 -5.57 6.18 24.68
N LYS A 31 -5.08 7.34 24.25
CA LYS A 31 -5.00 7.65 22.82
C LYS A 31 -3.90 6.88 22.11
N PHE A 32 -2.76 6.67 22.76
CA PHE A 32 -1.55 6.10 22.15
C PHE A 32 -1.05 4.89 22.94
N SER A 33 -0.93 3.76 22.25
CA SER A 33 -0.34 2.53 22.79
C SER A 33 0.66 1.95 21.81
N THR A 34 1.70 1.27 22.29
CA THR A 34 2.70 0.62 21.46
C THR A 34 2.83 -0.86 21.80
N LEU A 35 2.78 -1.71 20.77
CA LEU A 35 3.18 -3.11 20.82
C LEU A 35 4.60 -3.24 20.28
N LEU A 36 5.59 -3.38 21.17
CA LEU A 36 6.95 -3.72 20.83
C LEU A 36 7.04 -5.24 20.64
N GLY A 37 6.88 -5.70 19.40
CA GLY A 37 6.85 -7.13 19.08
C GLY A 37 7.98 -7.54 18.17
N VAL A 38 8.85 -8.46 18.63
CA VAL A 38 9.95 -8.96 17.81
C VAL A 38 9.46 -9.72 16.57
N THR A 39 10.31 -9.84 15.57
CA THR A 39 9.99 -10.61 14.36
C THR A 39 9.71 -12.07 14.72
N GLY A 40 8.58 -12.60 14.23
CA GLY A 40 8.17 -14.00 14.49
C GLY A 40 7.48 -14.23 15.83
N SER A 41 7.17 -13.19 16.63
CA SER A 41 6.41 -13.32 17.87
C SER A 41 4.89 -13.47 17.67
N GLY A 42 4.40 -13.33 16.43
CA GLY A 42 2.96 -13.44 16.13
C GLY A 42 2.19 -12.12 16.33
N LYS A 43 2.79 -10.98 16.02
CA LYS A 43 2.15 -9.65 16.14
C LYS A 43 0.79 -9.57 15.47
N THR A 44 0.63 -10.11 14.25
CA THR A 44 -0.66 -10.11 13.53
C THR A 44 -1.76 -10.81 14.30
N PHE A 45 -1.43 -11.96 14.92
CA PHE A 45 -2.38 -12.69 15.76
C PHE A 45 -2.73 -11.93 17.03
N THR A 46 -1.78 -11.22 17.64
CA THR A 46 -2.01 -10.33 18.79
C THR A 46 -2.93 -9.17 18.40
N MET A 47 -2.69 -8.52 17.25
CA MET A 47 -3.59 -7.48 16.72
C MET A 47 -5.00 -8.02 16.51
N ALA A 48 -5.16 -9.21 15.94
CA ALA A 48 -6.46 -9.83 15.74
C ALA A 48 -7.21 -10.06 17.07
N ASN A 49 -6.52 -10.56 18.09
CA ASN A 49 -7.12 -10.75 19.42
C ASN A 49 -7.51 -9.42 20.07
N ILE A 50 -6.71 -8.36 19.93
CA ILE A 50 -7.05 -7.02 20.41
C ILE A 50 -8.34 -6.53 19.73
N ILE A 51 -8.44 -6.64 18.40
CA ILE A 51 -9.63 -6.24 17.64
C ILE A 51 -10.88 -6.99 18.14
N GLN A 52 -10.76 -8.31 18.34
CA GLN A 52 -11.85 -9.13 18.85
C GLN A 52 -12.33 -8.67 20.23
N GLU A 53 -11.43 -8.30 21.13
CA GLU A 53 -11.77 -7.89 22.50
C GLU A 53 -12.35 -6.47 22.56
N VAL A 54 -11.78 -5.50 21.79
CA VAL A 54 -12.23 -4.09 21.82
C VAL A 54 -13.47 -3.84 20.98
N LYS A 55 -13.74 -4.69 19.97
CA LYS A 55 -14.95 -4.66 19.13
C LYS A 55 -15.21 -3.34 18.41
N LYS A 56 -14.17 -2.63 18.02
CA LYS A 56 -14.25 -1.37 17.26
C LYS A 56 -13.97 -1.59 15.77
N PRO A 57 -14.65 -0.89 14.86
CA PRO A 57 -14.20 -0.80 13.48
C PRO A 57 -12.73 -0.42 13.45
N THR A 58 -11.95 -1.11 12.64
CA THR A 58 -10.49 -0.98 12.71
C THR A 58 -9.90 -0.63 11.34
N LEU A 59 -9.03 0.39 11.31
CA LEU A 59 -8.19 0.73 10.18
C LEU A 59 -6.75 0.26 10.48
N ILE A 60 -6.20 -0.59 9.62
CA ILE A 60 -4.80 -1.05 9.71
C ILE A 60 -4.01 -0.36 8.62
N LEU A 61 -3.01 0.44 9.01
CA LEU A 61 -2.16 1.19 8.11
C LEU A 61 -0.80 0.51 7.97
N ALA A 62 -0.45 0.15 6.72
CA ALA A 62 0.83 -0.40 6.33
C ALA A 62 1.58 0.58 5.41
N HIS A 63 2.91 0.58 5.45
CA HIS A 63 3.72 1.55 4.68
C HIS A 63 3.82 1.24 3.18
N ASN A 64 3.46 0.03 2.73
CA ASN A 64 3.44 -0.33 1.31
C ASN A 64 2.30 -1.31 0.96
N LYS A 65 2.01 -1.47 -0.34
CA LYS A 65 0.96 -2.36 -0.86
C LYS A 65 1.22 -3.83 -0.53
N THR A 66 2.46 -4.28 -0.61
CA THR A 66 2.83 -5.70 -0.38
C THR A 66 2.55 -6.12 1.05
N LEU A 67 2.95 -5.31 2.03
CA LEU A 67 2.63 -5.57 3.44
C LEU A 67 1.13 -5.48 3.70
N ALA A 68 0.46 -4.48 3.11
CA ALA A 68 -1.00 -4.35 3.21
C ALA A 68 -1.72 -5.60 2.65
N ALA A 69 -1.29 -6.14 1.50
CA ALA A 69 -1.84 -7.34 0.89
C ALA A 69 -1.61 -8.59 1.78
N GLN A 70 -0.43 -8.71 2.36
CA GLN A 70 -0.13 -9.79 3.30
C GLN A 70 -1.04 -9.71 4.53
N LEU A 71 -1.14 -8.55 5.17
CA LEU A 71 -2.01 -8.34 6.34
C LEU A 71 -3.48 -8.59 5.99
N TYR A 72 -3.95 -8.10 4.85
CA TYR A 72 -5.31 -8.35 4.37
C TYR A 72 -5.61 -9.85 4.28
N SER A 73 -4.71 -10.64 3.68
CA SER A 73 -4.85 -12.10 3.57
C SER A 73 -4.88 -12.77 4.95
N GLU A 74 -3.96 -12.40 5.86
CA GLU A 74 -3.90 -12.95 7.21
C GLU A 74 -5.16 -12.61 8.03
N PHE A 75 -5.63 -11.36 7.98
CA PHE A 75 -6.85 -10.95 8.67
C PHE A 75 -8.11 -11.60 8.10
N LYS A 76 -8.17 -11.82 6.78
CA LYS A 76 -9.27 -12.53 6.14
C LYS A 76 -9.35 -14.00 6.57
N GLU A 77 -8.19 -14.63 6.80
CA GLU A 77 -8.13 -15.99 7.38
C GLU A 77 -8.60 -15.99 8.86
N PHE A 78 -8.22 -14.98 9.65
CA PHE A 78 -8.65 -14.89 11.05
C PHE A 78 -10.13 -14.52 11.21
N PHE A 79 -10.68 -13.68 10.33
CA PHE A 79 -12.05 -13.15 10.40
C PHE A 79 -12.87 -13.46 9.14
N PRO A 80 -13.09 -14.75 8.80
CA PRO A 80 -13.77 -15.12 7.56
C PRO A 80 -15.25 -14.70 7.48
N ASP A 81 -15.90 -14.43 8.62
CA ASP A 81 -17.31 -14.04 8.70
C ASP A 81 -17.51 -12.52 8.85
N ASN A 82 -16.42 -11.77 9.11
CA ASN A 82 -16.44 -10.31 9.26
C ASN A 82 -16.03 -9.60 7.95
N ALA A 83 -16.30 -8.32 7.84
CA ALA A 83 -15.88 -7.52 6.70
C ALA A 83 -14.40 -7.18 6.81
N VAL A 84 -13.53 -7.93 6.14
CA VAL A 84 -12.12 -7.60 5.99
C VAL A 84 -11.92 -7.08 4.58
N GLU A 85 -11.50 -5.81 4.48
CA GLU A 85 -11.44 -5.04 3.24
C GLU A 85 -10.03 -4.53 2.96
N TYR A 86 -9.77 -4.19 1.68
CA TYR A 86 -8.47 -3.74 1.21
C TYR A 86 -8.57 -2.37 0.54
N PHE A 87 -7.74 -1.40 0.96
CA PHE A 87 -7.79 -0.05 0.46
C PHE A 87 -6.39 0.51 0.19
N VAL A 88 -5.92 0.36 -1.05
CA VAL A 88 -4.61 0.87 -1.49
C VAL A 88 -4.80 1.76 -2.72
N SER A 89 -3.72 2.33 -3.26
CA SER A 89 -3.80 3.04 -4.53
C SER A 89 -4.26 2.09 -5.63
N TYR A 90 -5.24 2.54 -6.44
CA TYR A 90 -5.84 1.75 -7.52
C TYR A 90 -5.13 1.91 -8.86
N TYR A 91 -4.00 2.61 -8.89
CA TYR A 91 -3.20 2.73 -10.10
C TYR A 91 -2.24 1.53 -10.22
N ASP A 92 -2.28 0.87 -11.36
CA ASP A 92 -1.26 -0.11 -11.77
C ASP A 92 0.01 0.62 -12.19
N TYR A 93 -0.19 1.68 -12.98
CA TYR A 93 0.84 2.61 -13.38
C TYR A 93 0.37 4.02 -13.03
N TYR A 94 1.24 4.81 -12.44
CA TYR A 94 0.95 6.20 -12.10
C TYR A 94 2.15 7.10 -12.36
N GLN A 95 2.08 7.83 -13.47
CA GLN A 95 2.96 8.96 -13.71
C GLN A 95 2.23 10.23 -13.27
N PRO A 96 2.64 10.86 -12.18
CA PRO A 96 2.03 12.10 -11.75
C PRO A 96 2.28 13.20 -12.77
N GLU A 97 1.28 14.04 -12.99
CA GLU A 97 1.46 15.28 -13.74
C GLU A 97 2.58 16.11 -13.12
N ALA A 98 3.53 16.54 -13.94
CA ALA A 98 4.67 17.34 -13.50
C ALA A 98 5.07 18.36 -14.57
N TYR A 99 5.76 19.41 -14.16
CA TYR A 99 6.37 20.36 -15.09
C TYR A 99 7.80 20.68 -14.66
N VAL A 100 8.70 20.51 -15.60
CA VAL A 100 10.14 20.74 -15.43
C VAL A 100 10.49 22.06 -16.08
N ALA A 101 10.56 23.13 -15.30
CA ALA A 101 10.70 24.49 -15.83
C ALA A 101 12.00 24.74 -16.60
N HIS A 102 13.12 24.07 -16.26
CA HIS A 102 14.40 24.30 -16.94
C HIS A 102 14.45 23.74 -18.36
N SER A 103 13.66 22.70 -18.65
CA SER A 103 13.55 22.09 -20.00
C SER A 103 12.25 22.42 -20.72
N ASP A 104 11.37 23.25 -20.12
CA ASP A 104 10.00 23.54 -20.58
C ASP A 104 9.22 22.26 -20.93
N THR A 105 9.41 21.20 -20.13
CA THR A 105 8.81 19.90 -20.37
C THR A 105 7.61 19.69 -19.47
N TYR A 106 6.43 19.55 -20.08
CA TYR A 106 5.22 19.14 -19.39
C TYR A 106 5.06 17.63 -19.50
N ILE A 107 4.98 16.96 -18.35
CA ILE A 107 4.69 15.55 -18.24
C ILE A 107 3.20 15.43 -17.93
N GLU A 108 2.45 14.89 -18.88
CA GLU A 108 1.02 14.65 -18.70
C GLU A 108 0.82 13.53 -17.67
N LYS A 109 -0.27 13.64 -16.88
CA LYS A 109 -0.69 12.53 -16.01
C LYS A 109 -1.02 11.34 -16.89
N ASP A 110 -0.27 10.25 -16.70
CA ASP A 110 -0.56 8.95 -17.28
C ASP A 110 -0.84 7.96 -16.14
N ALA A 111 -1.93 7.23 -16.25
CA ALA A 111 -2.33 6.29 -15.20
C ALA A 111 -3.23 5.21 -15.78
N SER A 112 -2.93 3.97 -15.48
CA SER A 112 -3.83 2.84 -15.66
C SER A 112 -4.50 2.50 -14.33
N ILE A 113 -5.81 2.30 -14.37
CA ILE A 113 -6.59 1.92 -13.19
C ILE A 113 -6.70 0.40 -13.16
N ASN A 114 -6.38 -0.19 -12.01
CA ASN A 114 -6.63 -1.58 -11.74
C ASN A 114 -8.09 -1.76 -11.29
N ASP A 115 -8.91 -2.37 -12.13
CA ASP A 115 -10.33 -2.57 -11.88
C ASP A 115 -10.59 -3.42 -10.63
N GLU A 116 -9.70 -4.37 -10.31
CA GLU A 116 -9.82 -5.21 -9.13
C GLU A 116 -9.57 -4.41 -7.85
N ILE A 117 -8.53 -3.58 -7.83
CA ILE A 117 -8.23 -2.71 -6.68
C ILE A 117 -9.32 -1.63 -6.53
N ASP A 118 -9.81 -1.08 -7.64
CA ASP A 118 -10.90 -0.10 -7.60
C ASP A 118 -12.17 -0.70 -7.00
N LYS A 119 -12.54 -1.94 -7.39
CA LYS A 119 -13.61 -2.71 -6.77
C LYS A 119 -13.42 -2.86 -5.26
N LEU A 120 -12.21 -3.27 -4.83
CA LEU A 120 -11.90 -3.45 -3.40
C LEU A 120 -12.01 -2.14 -2.61
N ARG A 121 -11.65 -1.01 -3.20
CA ARG A 121 -11.82 0.32 -2.58
C ARG A 121 -13.29 0.69 -2.40
N HIS A 122 -14.13 0.43 -3.41
CA HIS A 122 -15.58 0.62 -3.30
C HIS A 122 -16.21 -0.34 -2.29
N SER A 123 -15.73 -1.59 -2.23
CA SER A 123 -16.14 -2.55 -1.20
C SER A 123 -15.82 -2.05 0.20
N ALA A 124 -14.62 -1.51 0.41
CA ALA A 124 -14.18 -1.00 1.70
C ALA A 124 -15.05 0.18 2.20
N THR A 125 -15.31 1.17 1.32
CA THR A 125 -16.17 2.31 1.67
C THR A 125 -17.64 1.93 1.88
N ALA A 126 -18.16 0.96 1.13
CA ALA A 126 -19.51 0.44 1.32
C ALA A 126 -19.61 -0.34 2.66
N SER A 127 -18.66 -1.23 2.92
CA SER A 127 -18.65 -2.06 4.13
C SER A 127 -18.59 -1.24 5.41
N ILE A 128 -17.75 -0.19 5.47
CA ILE A 128 -17.65 0.65 6.69
C ILE A 128 -18.91 1.48 6.94
N LEU A 129 -19.69 1.80 5.91
CA LEU A 129 -20.96 2.52 6.05
C LEU A 129 -22.13 1.61 6.39
N GLU A 130 -22.04 0.31 6.08
CA GLU A 130 -23.12 -0.67 6.31
C GLU A 130 -22.91 -1.56 7.55
N ARG A 131 -21.65 -1.77 7.98
CA ARG A 131 -21.28 -2.76 9.01
C ARG A 131 -20.39 -2.15 10.07
N GLU A 132 -20.64 -2.52 11.31
CA GLU A 132 -19.82 -2.15 12.47
C GLU A 132 -18.62 -3.10 12.67
N ASP A 133 -18.66 -4.30 12.09
CA ASP A 133 -17.63 -5.33 12.22
C ASP A 133 -16.65 -5.30 11.03
N THR A 134 -16.14 -4.10 10.69
CA THR A 134 -15.30 -3.88 9.54
C THR A 134 -13.84 -3.66 9.94
N ILE A 135 -12.93 -4.35 9.25
CA ILE A 135 -11.48 -4.18 9.30
C ILE A 135 -11.02 -3.74 7.90
N ILE A 136 -10.42 -2.57 7.77
CA ILE A 136 -9.84 -2.12 6.50
C ILE A 136 -8.32 -2.13 6.63
N VAL A 137 -7.65 -2.89 5.77
CA VAL A 137 -6.20 -2.84 5.63
C VAL A 137 -5.83 -1.90 4.50
N SER A 138 -5.05 -0.87 4.80
CA SER A 138 -4.73 0.20 3.85
C SER A 138 -3.23 0.49 3.80
N SER A 139 -2.79 1.00 2.64
CA SER A 139 -1.52 1.73 2.55
C SER A 139 -1.73 3.20 2.94
N VAL A 140 -0.70 4.04 2.79
CA VAL A 140 -0.81 5.52 2.99
C VAL A 140 -1.89 6.18 2.12
N SER A 141 -2.52 5.45 1.19
CA SER A 141 -3.66 5.94 0.41
C SER A 141 -4.83 6.40 1.28
N CYS A 142 -4.95 5.91 2.52
CA CYS A 142 -6.01 6.31 3.44
C CYS A 142 -5.96 7.77 3.89
N ILE A 143 -4.81 8.45 3.74
CA ILE A 143 -4.66 9.87 4.09
C ILE A 143 -4.86 10.80 2.89
N TYR A 144 -5.05 10.26 1.68
CA TYR A 144 -5.35 11.05 0.49
C TYR A 144 -6.83 11.39 0.39
N GLY A 145 -7.10 12.54 -0.25
CA GLY A 145 -8.46 13.01 -0.46
C GLY A 145 -9.29 12.05 -1.32
N ILE A 146 -10.47 11.72 -0.81
CA ILE A 146 -11.57 11.08 -1.53
C ILE A 146 -12.82 11.94 -1.38
N GLY A 147 -13.96 11.52 -1.92
CA GLY A 147 -15.19 12.28 -1.80
C GLY A 147 -15.70 12.48 -0.36
N ASP A 148 -16.67 13.38 -0.18
CA ASP A 148 -17.33 13.59 1.11
C ASP A 148 -18.13 12.32 1.50
N PRO A 149 -17.85 11.68 2.66
CA PRO A 149 -18.58 10.49 3.10
C PRO A 149 -20.08 10.75 3.29
N LYS A 150 -20.46 11.98 3.62
CA LYS A 150 -21.87 12.32 3.76
C LYS A 150 -22.57 12.33 2.40
N ASP A 151 -21.96 12.94 1.38
CA ASP A 151 -22.52 12.93 0.03
C ASP A 151 -22.58 11.51 -0.52
N TYR A 152 -21.53 10.70 -0.32
CA TYR A 152 -21.48 9.30 -0.74
C TYR A 152 -22.62 8.47 -0.10
N LYS A 153 -22.92 8.71 1.17
CA LYS A 153 -24.01 8.05 1.90
C LYS A 153 -25.39 8.58 1.50
N ASP A 154 -25.55 9.91 1.36
CA ASP A 154 -26.84 10.54 1.05
C ASP A 154 -27.28 10.25 -0.40
N LEU A 155 -26.34 10.02 -1.30
CA LEU A 155 -26.60 9.66 -2.70
C LEU A 155 -26.88 8.15 -2.89
N MET A 156 -26.63 7.31 -1.88
CA MET A 156 -26.93 5.89 -1.95
C MET A 156 -28.40 5.61 -2.31
N LEU A 157 -28.60 4.71 -3.28
CA LEU A 157 -29.94 4.25 -3.66
C LEU A 157 -30.35 3.07 -2.76
N SER A 158 -31.33 3.32 -1.90
CA SER A 158 -31.90 2.31 -0.99
C SER A 158 -33.19 1.76 -1.56
N LEU A 159 -33.24 0.45 -1.79
CA LEU A 159 -34.40 -0.26 -2.36
C LEU A 159 -34.88 -1.35 -1.39
N ARG A 160 -36.20 -1.50 -1.26
CA ARG A 160 -36.84 -2.48 -0.39
C ARG A 160 -38.01 -3.16 -1.09
N GLU A 161 -38.19 -4.45 -0.84
CA GLU A 161 -39.37 -5.19 -1.26
C GLU A 161 -40.64 -4.50 -0.72
N GLY A 162 -41.66 -4.30 -1.54
CA GLY A 162 -42.90 -3.57 -1.22
C GLY A 162 -42.76 -2.03 -1.24
N MET A 163 -41.60 -1.47 -1.62
CA MET A 163 -41.42 -0.03 -1.71
C MET A 163 -42.20 0.54 -2.91
N GLN A 164 -42.97 1.61 -2.66
CA GLN A 164 -43.66 2.34 -3.73
C GLN A 164 -42.68 3.34 -4.36
N VAL A 165 -42.24 3.06 -5.57
CA VAL A 165 -41.30 3.86 -6.36
C VAL A 165 -41.42 3.53 -7.83
N ASP A 166 -41.47 4.55 -8.68
CA ASP A 166 -41.49 4.36 -10.13
C ASP A 166 -40.13 3.81 -10.61
N ARG A 167 -40.18 2.85 -11.55
CA ARG A 167 -38.98 2.26 -12.18
C ARG A 167 -38.09 3.34 -12.81
N ASP A 168 -38.70 4.34 -13.48
CA ASP A 168 -37.96 5.38 -14.18
C ASP A 168 -37.27 6.35 -13.19
N ASP A 169 -37.80 6.51 -11.98
CA ASP A 169 -37.16 7.29 -10.92
C ASP A 169 -35.95 6.53 -10.37
N VAL A 170 -36.02 5.20 -10.25
CA VAL A 170 -34.84 4.36 -9.92
C VAL A 170 -33.78 4.49 -11.01
N ILE A 171 -34.16 4.44 -12.29
CA ILE A 171 -33.23 4.62 -13.41
C ILE A 171 -32.56 5.99 -13.39
N LYS A 172 -33.32 7.09 -13.16
CA LYS A 172 -32.75 8.44 -13.01
C LYS A 172 -31.74 8.48 -11.87
N LYS A 173 -32.08 7.88 -10.72
CA LYS A 173 -31.20 7.84 -9.56
C LYS A 173 -29.91 7.08 -9.82
N LEU A 174 -29.96 5.97 -10.57
CA LEU A 174 -28.76 5.23 -10.99
C LEU A 174 -27.84 6.09 -11.87
N ILE A 175 -28.39 6.87 -12.80
CA ILE A 175 -27.63 7.80 -13.63
C ILE A 175 -27.03 8.93 -12.76
N GLU A 176 -27.78 9.48 -11.80
CA GLU A 176 -27.27 10.51 -10.86
C GLU A 176 -26.09 10.01 -10.05
N ILE A 177 -26.08 8.72 -9.66
CA ILE A 177 -24.97 8.10 -8.92
C ILE A 177 -23.91 7.50 -9.85
N GLN A 178 -23.89 7.92 -11.12
CA GLN A 178 -22.89 7.60 -12.15
C GLN A 178 -22.85 6.15 -12.61
N TYR A 179 -23.97 5.39 -12.53
CA TYR A 179 -24.09 4.13 -13.23
C TYR A 179 -24.43 4.37 -14.70
N GLU A 180 -23.78 3.61 -15.57
CA GLU A 180 -24.06 3.66 -17.02
C GLU A 180 -25.10 2.63 -17.41
N ARG A 181 -26.06 3.03 -18.27
CA ARG A 181 -26.97 2.06 -18.88
C ARG A 181 -26.27 1.32 -20.01
N ASN A 182 -26.15 0.01 -19.87
CA ASN A 182 -25.57 -0.83 -20.89
C ASN A 182 -26.32 -2.16 -20.97
N ASP A 183 -27.20 -2.29 -21.96
CA ASP A 183 -28.03 -3.48 -22.13
C ASP A 183 -27.27 -4.65 -22.81
N ILE A 184 -26.09 -4.40 -23.39
CA ILE A 184 -25.28 -5.37 -24.13
C ILE A 184 -24.10 -5.85 -23.29
N ASN A 185 -23.23 -4.93 -22.85
CA ASN A 185 -22.05 -5.22 -22.03
C ASN A 185 -22.36 -4.93 -20.56
N PHE A 186 -22.81 -5.96 -19.84
CA PHE A 186 -23.21 -5.84 -18.45
C PHE A 186 -22.01 -6.11 -17.54
N VAL A 187 -21.34 -5.04 -17.16
CA VAL A 187 -20.13 -5.04 -16.34
C VAL A 187 -20.35 -4.22 -15.07
N ARG A 188 -19.41 -4.24 -14.16
CA ARG A 188 -19.40 -3.48 -12.91
C ARG A 188 -19.65 -1.98 -13.17
N GLY A 189 -20.50 -1.35 -12.37
CA GLY A 189 -20.88 0.06 -12.55
C GLY A 189 -21.90 0.31 -13.66
N THR A 190 -22.51 -0.75 -14.23
CA THR A 190 -23.57 -0.60 -15.23
C THR A 190 -24.91 -1.14 -14.73
N PHE A 191 -25.98 -0.71 -15.37
CA PHE A 191 -27.29 -1.30 -15.21
C PHE A 191 -27.94 -1.56 -16.56
N ARG A 192 -28.88 -2.51 -16.61
CA ARG A 192 -29.69 -2.80 -17.80
C ARG A 192 -31.17 -2.91 -17.45
N VAL A 193 -32.02 -2.61 -18.44
CA VAL A 193 -33.46 -2.57 -18.24
C VAL A 193 -34.15 -3.48 -19.25
N ARG A 194 -34.99 -4.39 -18.77
CA ARG A 194 -35.78 -5.31 -19.61
C ARG A 194 -37.21 -5.38 -19.10
N GLY A 195 -38.11 -4.62 -19.75
CA GLY A 195 -39.52 -4.48 -19.30
C GLY A 195 -39.58 -3.88 -17.90
N ASP A 196 -40.20 -4.59 -16.96
CA ASP A 196 -40.37 -4.18 -15.58
C ASP A 196 -39.23 -4.67 -14.66
N VAL A 197 -38.09 -5.01 -15.25
CA VAL A 197 -36.90 -5.48 -14.52
C VAL A 197 -35.73 -4.56 -14.74
N VAL A 198 -35.10 -4.13 -13.63
CA VAL A 198 -33.83 -3.40 -13.61
C VAL A 198 -32.78 -4.30 -13.00
N GLU A 199 -31.72 -4.58 -13.73
CA GLU A 199 -30.56 -5.31 -13.24
C GLU A 199 -29.40 -4.35 -13.06
N ILE A 200 -28.81 -4.34 -11.87
CA ILE A 200 -27.75 -3.41 -11.46
C ILE A 200 -26.53 -4.23 -11.11
N PHE A 201 -25.37 -3.90 -11.68
CA PHE A 201 -24.10 -4.51 -11.30
C PHE A 201 -23.32 -3.56 -10.38
N PRO A 202 -23.34 -3.80 -9.05
CA PRO A 202 -22.71 -2.90 -8.10
C PRO A 202 -21.19 -2.74 -8.35
N VAL A 203 -20.64 -1.55 -8.12
CA VAL A 203 -19.21 -1.27 -8.29
C VAL A 203 -18.34 -2.03 -7.28
N SER A 204 -18.88 -2.42 -6.16
CA SER A 204 -18.23 -3.19 -5.09
C SER A 204 -18.23 -4.71 -5.28
N ASN A 205 -18.78 -5.22 -6.40
CA ASN A 205 -18.95 -6.64 -6.64
C ASN A 205 -18.49 -7.02 -8.06
N ASP A 206 -18.07 -8.26 -8.28
CA ASP A 206 -17.59 -8.79 -9.55
C ASP A 206 -18.29 -10.09 -10.00
N GLU A 207 -19.03 -10.73 -9.11
CA GLU A 207 -19.69 -12.01 -9.41
C GLU A 207 -21.23 -11.91 -9.44
N ARG A 208 -21.77 -10.92 -8.71
CA ARG A 208 -23.21 -10.86 -8.43
C ARG A 208 -23.80 -9.51 -8.79
N ALA A 209 -24.90 -9.56 -9.51
CA ALA A 209 -25.72 -8.40 -9.80
C ALA A 209 -27.02 -8.44 -9.00
N ILE A 210 -27.63 -7.30 -8.82
CA ILE A 210 -28.92 -7.12 -8.15
C ILE A 210 -29.99 -6.98 -9.22
N ARG A 211 -31.01 -7.84 -9.18
CA ARG A 211 -32.21 -7.76 -10.01
C ARG A 211 -33.36 -7.24 -9.18
N VAL A 212 -33.96 -6.14 -9.63
CA VAL A 212 -35.13 -5.51 -9.05
C VAL A 212 -36.30 -5.71 -10.02
N GLU A 213 -37.34 -6.36 -9.58
CA GLU A 213 -38.58 -6.64 -10.37
C GLU A 213 -39.67 -5.71 -9.87
N PHE A 214 -40.34 -5.03 -10.79
CA PHE A 214 -41.41 -4.09 -10.49
C PHE A 214 -42.77 -4.68 -10.90
N PHE A 215 -43.79 -4.37 -10.12
CA PHE A 215 -45.19 -4.59 -10.49
C PHE A 215 -45.93 -3.24 -10.39
N GLY A 216 -46.09 -2.55 -11.52
CA GLY A 216 -46.49 -1.15 -11.56
C GLY A 216 -45.45 -0.27 -10.89
N ASP A 217 -45.86 0.54 -9.92
CA ASP A 217 -44.98 1.46 -9.15
C ASP A 217 -44.53 0.87 -7.81
N GLU A 218 -44.51 -0.47 -7.68
CA GLU A 218 -44.08 -1.18 -6.49
C GLU A 218 -42.94 -2.14 -6.81
N ILE A 219 -41.95 -2.22 -5.95
CA ILE A 219 -40.89 -3.23 -6.02
C ILE A 219 -41.45 -4.56 -5.51
N ASP A 220 -41.72 -5.50 -6.42
CA ASP A 220 -42.27 -6.82 -6.12
C ASP A 220 -41.22 -7.75 -5.48
N ARG A 221 -39.98 -7.70 -6.03
CA ARG A 221 -38.93 -8.62 -5.59
C ARG A 221 -37.53 -8.06 -5.87
N ILE A 222 -36.60 -8.35 -4.93
CA ILE A 222 -35.16 -8.06 -5.10
C ILE A 222 -34.40 -9.39 -4.98
N THR A 223 -33.58 -9.73 -5.99
CA THR A 223 -32.80 -10.96 -6.03
C THR A 223 -31.33 -10.68 -6.36
N GLU A 224 -30.43 -11.48 -5.80
CA GLU A 224 -29.06 -11.60 -6.30
C GLU A 224 -29.01 -12.61 -7.42
N ILE A 225 -28.34 -12.22 -8.49
CA ILE A 225 -28.14 -13.09 -9.66
C ILE A 225 -26.65 -13.21 -9.96
N ASP A 226 -26.25 -14.37 -10.43
CA ASP A 226 -24.98 -14.54 -11.12
C ASP A 226 -25.04 -13.77 -12.44
N TYR A 227 -24.11 -12.83 -12.65
CA TYR A 227 -24.18 -11.88 -13.77
C TYR A 227 -23.99 -12.54 -15.15
N VAL A 228 -23.24 -13.67 -15.19
CA VAL A 228 -22.98 -14.43 -16.41
C VAL A 228 -24.18 -15.29 -16.82
N THR A 229 -24.68 -16.07 -15.86
CA THR A 229 -25.74 -17.06 -16.12
C THR A 229 -27.14 -16.52 -15.92
N GLY A 230 -27.31 -15.40 -15.22
CA GLY A 230 -28.60 -14.83 -14.80
C GLY A 230 -29.36 -15.65 -13.76
N LYS A 231 -28.72 -16.70 -13.20
CA LYS A 231 -29.35 -17.55 -12.19
C LYS A 231 -29.48 -16.82 -10.87
N ILE A 232 -30.64 -17.00 -10.20
CA ILE A 232 -30.88 -16.45 -8.88
C ILE A 232 -30.02 -17.22 -7.88
N VAL A 233 -29.19 -16.47 -7.12
CA VAL A 233 -28.31 -16.96 -6.06
C VAL A 233 -28.96 -16.77 -4.69
N GLY A 234 -29.72 -15.69 -4.52
CA GLY A 234 -30.41 -15.38 -3.27
C GLY A 234 -31.54 -14.37 -3.44
N THR A 235 -32.38 -14.24 -2.42
CA THR A 235 -33.43 -13.21 -2.36
C THR A 235 -33.09 -12.23 -1.24
N ARG A 236 -33.31 -10.93 -1.49
CA ARG A 236 -33.08 -9.87 -0.52
C ARG A 236 -34.34 -9.07 -0.27
N LYS A 237 -34.59 -8.70 0.97
CA LYS A 237 -35.68 -7.75 1.34
C LYS A 237 -35.27 -6.32 1.20
N TYR A 238 -33.98 -6.06 1.15
CA TYR A 238 -33.36 -4.75 1.09
C TYR A 238 -32.03 -4.81 0.36
N THR A 239 -31.71 -3.76 -0.38
CA THR A 239 -30.39 -3.56 -0.97
C THR A 239 -30.03 -2.08 -0.98
N ALA A 240 -28.74 -1.77 -0.77
CA ALA A 240 -28.15 -0.46 -0.93
C ALA A 240 -27.23 -0.47 -2.15
N ILE A 241 -27.38 0.49 -3.03
CA ILE A 241 -26.52 0.68 -4.19
C ILE A 241 -25.76 1.98 -3.97
N PHE A 242 -24.44 1.85 -3.75
CA PHE A 242 -23.57 2.99 -3.55
C PHE A 242 -23.14 3.60 -4.88
N PRO A 243 -22.76 4.90 -4.91
CA PRO A 243 -22.30 5.56 -6.11
C PRO A 243 -21.15 4.85 -6.82
N ALA A 244 -21.12 4.95 -8.15
CA ALA A 244 -20.08 4.35 -8.98
C ALA A 244 -18.72 5.09 -8.91
N SER A 245 -18.65 6.22 -8.23
CA SER A 245 -17.43 6.99 -7.99
C SER A 245 -17.44 7.57 -6.58
N HIS A 246 -16.27 7.72 -5.97
CA HIS A 246 -16.14 8.41 -4.70
C HIS A 246 -16.31 9.95 -4.80
N TYR A 247 -16.14 10.50 -6.00
CA TYR A 247 -16.30 11.94 -6.29
C TYR A 247 -17.69 12.26 -6.89
N VAL A 248 -18.72 11.71 -6.29
CA VAL A 248 -20.10 12.00 -6.70
C VAL A 248 -20.64 13.19 -5.92
N THR A 249 -21.36 14.07 -6.62
CA THR A 249 -22.06 15.21 -6.03
C THR A 249 -23.33 15.54 -6.81
N THR A 250 -24.19 16.38 -6.23
CA THR A 250 -25.45 16.76 -6.88
C THR A 250 -25.24 17.78 -8.01
N PRO A 251 -26.11 17.82 -9.04
CA PRO A 251 -26.03 18.81 -10.12
C PRO A 251 -25.96 20.25 -9.61
N GLU A 252 -26.71 20.59 -8.54
CA GLU A 252 -26.70 21.92 -7.96
C GLU A 252 -25.35 22.28 -7.33
N ARG A 253 -24.62 21.29 -6.80
CA ARG A 253 -23.27 21.50 -6.29
C ARG A 253 -22.25 21.64 -7.41
N ILE A 254 -22.42 20.90 -8.52
CA ILE A 254 -21.57 21.05 -9.72
C ILE A 254 -21.67 22.47 -10.25
N GLU A 255 -22.88 23.03 -10.40
CA GLU A 255 -23.05 24.40 -10.85
C GLU A 255 -22.39 25.42 -9.90
N LYS A 256 -22.56 25.28 -8.59
CA LYS A 256 -21.85 26.11 -7.61
C LYS A 256 -20.34 26.00 -7.69
N ALA A 257 -19.84 24.78 -7.94
CA ALA A 257 -18.41 24.54 -8.12
C ALA A 257 -17.90 25.24 -9.39
N ILE A 258 -18.65 25.15 -10.50
CA ILE A 258 -18.33 25.83 -11.76
C ILE A 258 -18.26 27.35 -11.56
N ASP A 259 -19.25 27.95 -10.89
CA ASP A 259 -19.25 29.39 -10.57
C ASP A 259 -18.01 29.79 -9.74
N ALA A 260 -17.59 28.94 -8.82
CA ALA A 260 -16.40 29.19 -8.00
C ALA A 260 -15.10 29.01 -8.78
N ILE A 261 -15.03 28.00 -9.67
CA ILE A 261 -13.89 27.76 -10.59
C ILE A 261 -13.74 28.93 -11.56
N GLU A 262 -14.83 29.44 -12.15
CA GLU A 262 -14.81 30.59 -13.05
C GLU A 262 -14.28 31.87 -12.37
N LYS A 263 -14.68 32.10 -11.11
CA LYS A 263 -14.17 33.24 -10.32
C LYS A 263 -12.69 33.12 -10.02
N GLU A 264 -12.22 31.92 -9.59
CA GLU A 264 -10.80 31.67 -9.35
C GLU A 264 -10.00 31.82 -10.65
N LEU A 265 -10.50 31.27 -11.76
CA LEU A 265 -9.87 31.40 -13.06
C LEU A 265 -9.68 32.87 -13.47
N ALA A 266 -10.72 33.70 -13.34
CA ALA A 266 -10.64 35.09 -13.68
C ALA A 266 -9.58 35.87 -12.87
N GLN A 267 -9.46 35.55 -11.58
CA GLN A 267 -8.44 36.14 -10.70
C GLN A 267 -7.02 35.70 -11.13
N VAL A 268 -6.81 34.42 -11.34
CA VAL A 268 -5.50 33.85 -11.73
C VAL A 268 -5.06 34.36 -13.10
N ILE A 269 -5.97 34.45 -14.07
CA ILE A 269 -5.64 35.02 -15.40
C ILE A 269 -5.20 36.50 -15.26
N GLN A 270 -5.88 37.29 -14.41
CA GLN A 270 -5.51 38.68 -14.20
C GLN A 270 -4.12 38.77 -13.52
N GLU A 271 -3.83 37.94 -12.51
CA GLU A 271 -2.53 37.89 -11.85
C GLU A 271 -1.41 37.55 -12.84
N PHE A 272 -1.60 36.55 -13.72
CA PHE A 272 -0.62 36.19 -14.74
C PHE A 272 -0.40 37.34 -15.74
N LYS A 273 -1.46 38.03 -16.17
CA LYS A 273 -1.34 39.19 -17.07
C LYS A 273 -0.62 40.37 -16.43
N ASP A 274 -0.87 40.62 -15.15
CA ASP A 274 -0.23 41.71 -14.39
C ASP A 274 1.29 41.43 -14.19
N ASN A 275 1.68 40.17 -14.25
CA ASN A 275 3.08 39.71 -14.17
C ASN A 275 3.72 39.44 -15.54
N ASP A 276 3.11 39.88 -16.66
CA ASP A 276 3.56 39.65 -18.04
C ASP A 276 3.68 38.15 -18.45
N GLN A 277 3.00 37.25 -17.72
CA GLN A 277 2.99 35.81 -17.98
C GLN A 277 1.81 35.43 -18.89
N LEU A 278 1.86 35.89 -20.15
CA LEU A 278 0.75 35.77 -21.10
C LEU A 278 0.52 34.33 -21.58
N LEU A 279 1.58 33.54 -21.68
CA LEU A 279 1.52 32.14 -22.11
C LEU A 279 0.83 31.29 -21.04
N GLU A 280 1.21 31.48 -19.79
CA GLU A 280 0.61 30.81 -18.64
C GLU A 280 -0.86 31.16 -18.50
N ALA A 281 -1.22 32.44 -18.69
CA ALA A 281 -2.60 32.90 -18.69
C ALA A 281 -3.44 32.21 -19.77
N GLN A 282 -2.93 32.14 -21.03
CA GLN A 282 -3.63 31.51 -22.14
C GLN A 282 -3.79 29.99 -21.90
N ARG A 283 -2.73 29.31 -21.50
CA ARG A 283 -2.71 27.86 -21.20
C ARG A 283 -3.75 27.55 -20.15
N LYS A 284 -3.77 28.32 -19.06
CA LYS A 284 -4.71 28.16 -17.96
C LYS A 284 -6.15 28.36 -18.39
N GLU A 285 -6.41 29.42 -19.15
CA GLU A 285 -7.74 29.75 -19.64
C GLU A 285 -8.32 28.64 -20.52
N GLN A 286 -7.56 28.16 -21.49
CA GLN A 286 -8.00 27.10 -22.40
C GLN A 286 -8.34 25.80 -21.65
N ARG A 287 -7.43 25.33 -20.82
CA ARG A 287 -7.63 24.08 -20.07
C ARG A 287 -8.82 24.15 -19.14
N THR A 288 -8.90 25.20 -18.34
CA THR A 288 -9.98 25.30 -17.34
C THR A 288 -11.35 25.49 -17.98
N LYS A 289 -11.45 26.25 -19.09
CA LYS A 289 -12.71 26.37 -19.83
C LYS A 289 -13.18 25.04 -20.41
N TYR A 290 -12.27 24.25 -20.97
CA TYR A 290 -12.57 22.91 -21.44
C TYR A 290 -13.07 22.00 -20.30
N ASP A 291 -12.38 22.01 -19.14
CA ASP A 291 -12.79 21.23 -17.97
C ASP A 291 -14.19 21.64 -17.46
N ILE A 292 -14.51 22.95 -17.47
CA ILE A 292 -15.84 23.49 -17.11
C ILE A 292 -16.93 23.00 -18.08
N GLU A 293 -16.63 23.01 -19.38
CA GLU A 293 -17.57 22.53 -20.40
C GLU A 293 -17.88 21.04 -20.20
N MET A 294 -16.87 20.21 -19.94
CA MET A 294 -17.04 18.80 -19.61
C MET A 294 -17.85 18.60 -18.33
N LEU A 295 -17.61 19.40 -17.29
CA LEU A 295 -18.37 19.32 -16.04
C LEU A 295 -19.87 19.67 -16.25
N ARG A 296 -20.21 20.62 -17.14
CA ARG A 296 -21.59 20.98 -17.46
C ARG A 296 -22.31 19.91 -18.27
N GLU A 297 -21.64 19.36 -19.30
CA GLU A 297 -22.27 18.44 -20.25
C GLU A 297 -22.34 17.00 -19.71
N VAL A 298 -21.30 16.55 -19.02
CA VAL A 298 -21.12 15.15 -18.62
C VAL A 298 -21.13 14.97 -17.10
N GLY A 299 -20.98 16.05 -16.33
CA GLY A 299 -20.81 15.99 -14.87
C GLY A 299 -19.44 15.52 -14.41
N PHE A 300 -18.48 15.34 -15.32
CA PHE A 300 -17.14 14.84 -15.06
C PHE A 300 -16.12 15.47 -16.01
N CYS A 301 -14.87 15.65 -15.55
CA CYS A 301 -13.73 16.00 -16.39
C CYS A 301 -12.48 15.25 -15.96
N GLN A 302 -11.53 15.07 -16.89
CA GLN A 302 -10.25 14.45 -16.57
C GLN A 302 -9.47 15.29 -15.56
N GLY A 303 -9.08 14.71 -14.42
CA GLY A 303 -8.43 15.42 -13.34
C GLY A 303 -9.40 16.20 -12.45
N ILE A 304 -10.68 15.78 -12.37
CA ILE A 304 -11.72 16.36 -11.53
C ILE A 304 -11.29 16.54 -10.07
N GLU A 305 -10.39 15.67 -9.58
CA GLU A 305 -9.81 15.75 -8.26
C GLU A 305 -9.11 17.09 -7.97
N ASN A 306 -8.57 17.76 -9.00
CA ASN A 306 -7.94 19.07 -8.84
C ASN A 306 -8.94 20.20 -8.51
N TYR A 307 -10.21 19.94 -8.75
CA TYR A 307 -11.33 20.84 -8.40
C TYR A 307 -12.07 20.38 -7.14
N SER A 308 -11.56 19.36 -6.42
CA SER A 308 -12.23 18.74 -5.26
C SER A 308 -12.63 19.75 -4.18
N ARG A 309 -11.82 20.82 -3.96
CA ARG A 309 -12.17 21.91 -3.03
C ARG A 309 -13.50 22.59 -3.39
N HIS A 310 -13.68 22.95 -4.66
CA HIS A 310 -14.89 23.60 -5.15
C HIS A 310 -16.08 22.65 -5.14
N ILE A 311 -15.89 21.40 -5.55
CA ILE A 311 -16.93 20.36 -5.59
C ILE A 311 -17.47 20.08 -4.19
N THR A 312 -16.58 19.98 -3.19
CA THR A 312 -16.96 19.72 -1.79
C THR A 312 -17.35 20.99 -1.03
N GLY A 313 -17.16 22.18 -1.62
CA GLY A 313 -17.48 23.48 -0.99
C GLY A 313 -16.54 23.86 0.16
N ARG A 314 -15.35 23.24 0.26
CA ARG A 314 -14.34 23.55 1.28
C ARG A 314 -13.70 24.92 1.07
N LYS A 315 -13.24 25.51 2.17
CA LYS A 315 -12.44 26.74 2.14
C LYS A 315 -11.00 26.44 1.69
N PRO A 316 -10.27 27.44 1.14
CA PRO A 316 -8.85 27.29 0.86
C PRO A 316 -8.05 26.82 2.09
N GLY A 317 -7.24 25.77 1.92
CA GLY A 317 -6.42 25.20 2.98
C GLY A 317 -7.15 24.24 3.93
N GLU A 318 -8.46 24.11 3.83
CA GLU A 318 -9.23 23.17 4.65
C GLU A 318 -8.86 21.71 4.31
N LYS A 319 -8.76 20.86 5.36
CA LYS A 319 -8.38 19.46 5.19
C LYS A 319 -9.34 18.69 4.27
N PRO A 320 -8.81 17.82 3.40
CA PRO A 320 -9.65 16.97 2.55
C PRO A 320 -10.36 15.89 3.37
N TYR A 321 -11.49 15.41 2.83
CA TYR A 321 -12.10 14.17 3.32
C TYR A 321 -11.28 12.98 2.84
N THR A 322 -10.99 12.07 3.74
CA THR A 322 -10.16 10.87 3.50
C THR A 322 -10.90 9.62 3.94
N LEU A 323 -10.30 8.43 3.74
CA LEU A 323 -10.89 7.19 4.23
C LEU A 323 -11.19 7.23 5.73
N MET A 324 -10.35 7.93 6.52
CA MET A 324 -10.54 8.05 7.97
C MET A 324 -11.88 8.72 8.33
N ASN A 325 -12.41 9.57 7.45
CA ASN A 325 -13.70 10.24 7.67
C ASN A 325 -14.92 9.36 7.37
N PHE A 326 -14.73 8.18 6.75
CA PHE A 326 -15.79 7.18 6.56
C PHE A 326 -16.00 6.33 7.81
N PHE A 327 -14.99 6.25 8.69
CA PHE A 327 -15.10 5.55 9.96
C PHE A 327 -15.95 6.34 10.95
N PRO A 328 -16.61 5.65 11.92
CA PRO A 328 -17.20 6.32 13.06
C PRO A 328 -16.10 6.96 13.93
N ASP A 329 -16.46 7.98 14.72
CA ASP A 329 -15.49 8.69 15.56
C ASP A 329 -14.75 7.76 16.54
N ASP A 330 -15.37 6.66 16.94
CA ASP A 330 -14.82 5.66 17.86
C ASP A 330 -14.22 4.44 17.11
N PHE A 331 -13.28 4.64 16.22
CA PHE A 331 -12.56 3.58 15.55
C PHE A 331 -11.15 3.37 16.14
N LEU A 332 -10.61 2.17 15.94
CA LEU A 332 -9.22 1.85 16.28
C LEU A 332 -8.33 1.97 15.04
N LEU A 333 -7.27 2.77 15.16
CA LEU A 333 -6.18 2.80 14.16
C LEU A 333 -5.04 1.89 14.62
N ILE A 334 -4.62 0.95 13.78
CA ILE A 334 -3.40 0.16 13.99
C ILE A 334 -2.38 0.57 12.94
N ILE A 335 -1.18 0.95 13.35
CA ILE A 335 -0.10 1.33 12.43
C ILE A 335 0.97 0.25 12.50
N ASP A 336 1.03 -0.60 11.47
CA ASP A 336 2.04 -1.66 11.39
C ASP A 336 3.36 -1.10 10.85
N GLU A 337 4.46 -1.68 11.34
CA GLU A 337 5.84 -1.20 11.11
C GLU A 337 5.92 0.34 11.27
N SER A 338 5.39 0.84 12.37
CA SER A 338 5.14 2.27 12.65
C SER A 338 6.38 3.13 12.50
N HIS A 339 7.58 2.60 12.83
CA HIS A 339 8.87 3.28 12.67
C HIS A 339 9.20 3.66 11.22
N VAL A 340 8.56 3.04 10.22
CA VAL A 340 8.63 3.40 8.80
C VAL A 340 7.39 4.19 8.38
N THR A 341 6.22 3.75 8.80
CA THR A 341 4.94 4.30 8.38
C THR A 341 4.74 5.74 8.85
N ILE A 342 5.11 6.08 10.08
CA ILE A 342 4.98 7.45 10.62
C ILE A 342 5.86 8.47 9.86
N PRO A 343 7.17 8.23 9.64
CA PRO A 343 7.98 9.11 8.79
C PRO A 343 7.43 9.27 7.37
N GLN A 344 6.87 8.19 6.78
CA GLN A 344 6.26 8.24 5.45
C GLN A 344 5.03 9.17 5.44
N VAL A 345 4.11 9.03 6.40
CA VAL A 345 2.93 9.92 6.52
C VAL A 345 3.37 11.39 6.64
N ARG A 346 4.42 11.67 7.43
CA ARG A 346 4.98 13.04 7.56
C ARG A 346 5.52 13.61 6.25
N GLY A 347 6.15 12.78 5.42
CA GLY A 347 6.79 13.20 4.16
C GLY A 347 5.82 13.47 3.02
N MET A 348 4.64 12.81 3.00
CA MET A 348 3.71 12.84 1.86
C MET A 348 3.21 14.24 1.49
N TYR A 349 2.83 15.05 2.47
CA TYR A 349 2.30 16.40 2.22
C TYR A 349 3.30 17.33 1.53
N ALA A 350 4.55 17.32 1.99
CA ALA A 350 5.58 18.23 1.45
C ALA A 350 5.93 17.89 0.00
N GLY A 351 6.02 16.59 -0.33
CA GLY A 351 6.30 16.11 -1.69
C GLY A 351 5.19 16.51 -2.67
N ASP A 352 3.91 16.27 -2.31
CA ASP A 352 2.78 16.65 -3.14
C ASP A 352 2.69 18.17 -3.38
N ARG A 353 2.91 18.98 -2.34
CA ARG A 353 2.90 20.43 -2.44
C ARG A 353 4.00 20.98 -3.35
N SER A 354 5.21 20.43 -3.28
CA SER A 354 6.34 20.84 -4.13
C SER A 354 6.04 20.61 -5.61
N ARG A 355 5.54 19.44 -5.95
CA ARG A 355 5.15 19.08 -7.33
C ARG A 355 4.03 20.01 -7.86
N LYS A 356 2.98 20.24 -7.09
CA LYS A 356 1.86 21.12 -7.48
C LYS A 356 2.26 22.56 -7.63
N LYS A 357 3.24 23.02 -6.86
CA LYS A 357 3.76 24.41 -6.99
C LYS A 357 4.25 24.66 -8.40
N SER A 358 5.05 23.77 -8.97
CA SER A 358 5.54 23.93 -10.36
C SER A 358 4.39 24.00 -11.38
N LEU A 359 3.36 23.16 -11.23
CA LEU A 359 2.20 23.14 -12.13
C LEU A 359 1.35 24.42 -12.03
N ILE A 360 1.17 24.96 -10.84
CA ILE A 360 0.36 26.17 -10.61
C ILE A 360 1.09 27.41 -11.10
N ASP A 361 2.35 27.57 -10.73
CA ASP A 361 3.19 28.73 -11.10
C ASP A 361 3.36 28.87 -12.62
N ASN A 362 3.26 27.75 -13.37
CA ASN A 362 3.40 27.74 -14.82
C ASN A 362 2.08 27.57 -15.61
N GLY A 363 0.94 27.82 -14.97
CA GLY A 363 -0.36 27.89 -15.61
C GLY A 363 -1.02 26.56 -15.98
N PHE A 364 -0.56 25.42 -15.46
CA PHE A 364 -1.17 24.10 -15.73
C PHE A 364 -2.35 23.80 -14.79
N ARG A 365 -2.29 24.23 -13.52
CA ARG A 365 -3.36 24.01 -12.55
C ARG A 365 -3.75 25.29 -11.81
N LEU A 366 -5.02 25.38 -11.36
CA LEU A 366 -5.50 26.45 -10.49
C LEU A 366 -4.92 26.29 -9.07
N PRO A 367 -4.80 27.37 -8.28
CA PRO A 367 -4.38 27.29 -6.88
C PRO A 367 -5.21 26.32 -6.04
N SER A 368 -6.51 26.13 -6.37
CA SER A 368 -7.37 25.15 -5.73
C SER A 368 -6.86 23.72 -5.79
N ALA A 369 -6.00 23.38 -6.77
CA ALA A 369 -5.35 22.07 -6.86
C ALA A 369 -4.45 21.75 -5.65
N TYR A 370 -3.94 22.76 -4.93
CA TYR A 370 -3.23 22.56 -3.67
C TYR A 370 -4.07 21.83 -2.62
N ASP A 371 -5.39 21.98 -2.66
CA ASP A 371 -6.32 21.42 -1.67
C ASP A 371 -6.77 19.98 -1.99
N ASN A 372 -6.37 19.44 -3.17
CA ASN A 372 -6.38 18.01 -3.47
C ASN A 372 -5.05 17.41 -3.01
N ARG A 373 -4.92 17.08 -1.76
CA ARG A 373 -3.66 16.73 -1.13
C ARG A 373 -3.85 15.64 -0.07
N PRO A 374 -2.78 14.95 0.34
CA PRO A 374 -2.84 14.15 1.56
C PRO A 374 -3.02 15.06 2.79
N LEU A 375 -3.46 14.48 3.89
CA LEU A 375 -3.42 15.13 5.19
C LEU A 375 -1.96 15.52 5.52
N ASN A 376 -1.77 16.68 6.13
CA ASN A 376 -0.52 16.93 6.83
C ASN A 376 -0.50 16.12 8.15
N PHE A 377 0.65 16.07 8.81
CA PHE A 377 0.79 15.21 9.99
C PHE A 377 -0.09 15.63 11.17
N GLU A 378 -0.28 16.93 11.38
CA GLU A 378 -1.16 17.47 12.43
C GLU A 378 -2.63 17.11 12.17
N GLU A 379 -3.08 17.28 10.92
CA GLU A 379 -4.43 16.87 10.50
C GLU A 379 -4.65 15.35 10.60
N PHE A 380 -3.61 14.56 10.35
CA PHE A 380 -3.65 13.12 10.56
C PHE A 380 -3.84 12.78 12.05
N GLU A 381 -3.07 13.41 12.94
CA GLU A 381 -3.20 13.23 14.40
C GLU A 381 -4.56 13.67 14.96
N GLU A 382 -5.16 14.73 14.39
CA GLU A 382 -6.50 15.19 14.74
C GLU A 382 -7.60 14.16 14.42
N ASN A 383 -7.41 13.37 13.33
CA ASN A 383 -8.38 12.35 12.95
C ASN A 383 -8.20 11.03 13.73
N ILE A 384 -7.18 10.90 14.57
CA ILE A 384 -6.96 9.71 15.39
C ILE A 384 -7.75 9.83 16.68
N ASN A 385 -8.63 8.86 16.94
CA ASN A 385 -9.24 8.66 18.24
C ASN A 385 -8.30 7.85 19.14
N GLN A 386 -8.04 6.58 18.79
CA GLN A 386 -7.11 5.70 19.49
C GLN A 386 -6.20 5.01 18.47
N VAL A 387 -4.90 4.90 18.80
CA VAL A 387 -3.92 4.25 17.93
C VAL A 387 -3.07 3.24 18.68
N LEU A 388 -2.87 2.10 18.02
CA LEU A 388 -1.90 1.09 18.38
C LEU A 388 -0.74 1.11 17.38
N PHE A 389 0.42 1.53 17.82
CA PHE A 389 1.67 1.38 17.07
C PHE A 389 2.20 -0.04 17.22
N VAL A 390 2.55 -0.67 16.10
CA VAL A 390 3.12 -2.03 16.10
C VAL A 390 4.47 -1.99 15.41
N SER A 391 5.51 -2.41 16.12
CA SER A 391 6.87 -2.42 15.58
C SER A 391 7.80 -3.33 16.39
N ALA A 392 8.83 -3.88 15.72
CA ALA A 392 9.95 -4.54 16.40
C ALA A 392 10.99 -3.52 16.92
N THR A 393 10.97 -2.31 16.37
CA THR A 393 11.91 -1.21 16.64
C THR A 393 11.16 0.12 16.62
N PRO A 394 10.25 0.39 17.59
CA PRO A 394 9.50 1.65 17.64
C PRO A 394 10.44 2.86 17.61
N GLY A 395 10.04 3.91 16.91
CA GLY A 395 10.78 5.16 16.84
C GLY A 395 10.55 6.05 18.07
N PRO A 396 11.26 7.18 18.16
CA PRO A 396 11.10 8.12 19.27
C PRO A 396 9.67 8.65 19.43
N TYR A 397 8.99 8.90 18.30
CA TYR A 397 7.62 9.40 18.31
C TYR A 397 6.66 8.45 19.02
N GLU A 398 6.70 7.16 18.71
CA GLU A 398 5.83 6.14 19.31
C GLU A 398 6.09 6.02 20.81
N ILE A 399 7.37 5.97 21.20
CA ILE A 399 7.77 5.82 22.62
C ILE A 399 7.43 7.05 23.44
N GLU A 400 7.63 8.26 22.91
CA GLU A 400 7.35 9.52 23.61
C GLU A 400 5.85 9.76 23.82
N HIS A 401 5.01 9.29 22.90
CA HIS A 401 3.56 9.54 22.97
C HIS A 401 2.78 8.41 23.63
N SER A 402 3.29 7.17 23.60
CA SER A 402 2.57 6.04 24.19
C SER A 402 2.62 6.04 25.72
N THR A 403 1.44 5.96 26.33
CA THR A 403 1.29 5.74 27.77
C THR A 403 1.52 4.28 28.14
N THR A 404 1.11 3.35 27.26
CA THR A 404 1.29 1.92 27.41
C THR A 404 2.21 1.38 26.31
N VAL A 405 3.28 0.67 26.72
CA VAL A 405 4.23 -0.01 25.82
C VAL A 405 4.31 -1.48 26.23
N ALA A 406 3.50 -2.30 25.57
CA ALA A 406 3.50 -3.76 25.78
C ALA A 406 4.64 -4.42 25.01
N GLN A 407 5.39 -5.32 25.65
CA GLN A 407 6.47 -6.06 25.02
C GLN A 407 6.05 -7.46 24.65
N GLN A 408 6.41 -7.90 23.44
CA GLN A 408 6.16 -9.25 22.94
C GLN A 408 7.46 -9.81 22.36
N ILE A 409 8.26 -10.43 23.20
CA ILE A 409 9.60 -10.94 22.89
C ILE A 409 9.57 -12.44 22.62
N ILE A 410 8.71 -13.18 23.32
CA ILE A 410 8.63 -14.63 23.20
C ILE A 410 8.03 -15.04 21.85
N ARG A 411 8.78 -15.89 21.13
CA ARG A 411 8.30 -16.58 19.92
C ARG A 411 7.66 -17.90 20.32
N PRO A 412 6.42 -18.17 19.92
CA PRO A 412 5.75 -19.44 20.20
C PRO A 412 6.51 -20.68 19.70
N THR A 413 7.32 -20.49 18.65
CA THR A 413 8.17 -21.55 18.05
C THR A 413 9.42 -21.89 18.89
N GLY A 414 9.72 -21.13 19.92
CA GLY A 414 10.93 -21.26 20.73
C GLY A 414 12.21 -20.77 20.06
N LEU A 415 12.15 -20.22 18.85
CA LEU A 415 13.32 -19.76 18.10
C LEU A 415 14.03 -18.60 18.81
N LEU A 416 15.34 -18.78 18.99
CA LEU A 416 16.20 -17.78 19.61
C LEU A 416 16.63 -16.69 18.62
N ASP A 417 16.91 -15.51 19.13
CA ASP A 417 17.64 -14.51 18.35
C ASP A 417 19.02 -15.03 17.97
N PRO A 418 19.56 -14.68 16.77
CA PRO A 418 20.82 -15.24 16.29
C PRO A 418 22.01 -14.80 17.13
N ILE A 419 23.07 -15.59 17.10
CA ILE A 419 24.37 -15.18 17.65
C ILE A 419 25.01 -14.19 16.69
N ILE A 420 25.50 -13.07 17.21
CA ILE A 420 26.22 -12.05 16.45
C ILE A 420 27.71 -12.21 16.73
N GLU A 421 28.49 -12.38 15.66
CA GLU A 421 29.94 -12.40 15.68
C GLU A 421 30.49 -11.15 15.01
N VAL A 422 31.47 -10.47 15.62
CA VAL A 422 32.16 -9.36 15.00
C VAL A 422 33.53 -9.85 14.53
N ARG A 423 33.83 -9.68 13.26
CA ARG A 423 35.09 -10.08 12.64
C ARG A 423 35.77 -8.91 11.93
N PRO A 424 37.12 -8.90 11.81
CA PRO A 424 37.83 -7.80 11.17
C PRO A 424 37.51 -7.68 9.67
N ILE A 425 37.63 -6.46 9.13
CA ILE A 425 37.40 -6.18 7.69
C ILE A 425 38.52 -6.81 6.83
N VAL A 426 39.74 -6.91 7.37
CA VAL A 426 40.85 -7.53 6.66
C VAL A 426 40.53 -8.99 6.34
N ASN A 427 40.61 -9.36 5.06
CA ASN A 427 40.26 -10.68 4.51
C ASN A 427 38.77 -11.04 4.67
N GLN A 428 37.87 -10.05 4.84
CA GLN A 428 36.42 -10.30 5.01
C GLN A 428 35.81 -11.13 3.88
N ILE A 429 36.29 -10.99 2.63
CA ILE A 429 35.72 -11.69 1.48
C ILE A 429 36.13 -13.17 1.49
N ASP A 430 37.38 -13.48 1.80
CA ASP A 430 37.85 -14.88 1.89
C ASP A 430 37.18 -15.62 3.06
N ASP A 431 37.04 -14.93 4.20
CA ASP A 431 36.32 -15.47 5.36
C ASP A 431 34.84 -15.71 5.03
N LEU A 432 34.19 -14.74 4.36
CA LEU A 432 32.79 -14.85 3.90
C LEU A 432 32.61 -16.05 2.96
N VAL A 433 33.48 -16.25 1.99
CA VAL A 433 33.43 -17.42 1.07
C VAL A 433 33.52 -18.73 1.86
N GLY A 434 34.42 -18.81 2.86
CA GLY A 434 34.53 -19.95 3.74
C GLY A 434 33.25 -20.25 4.52
N GLU A 435 32.60 -19.21 5.02
CA GLU A 435 31.34 -19.34 5.77
C GLU A 435 30.15 -19.67 4.85
N ILE A 436 30.10 -19.11 3.63
CA ILE A 436 29.08 -19.45 2.63
C ILE A 436 29.15 -20.95 2.30
N ASN A 437 30.35 -21.49 2.05
CA ASN A 437 30.51 -22.91 1.72
C ASN A 437 29.97 -23.83 2.83
N LYS A 438 30.23 -23.51 4.11
CA LYS A 438 29.71 -24.27 5.26
C LYS A 438 28.17 -24.25 5.33
N VAL A 439 27.52 -23.15 4.93
CA VAL A 439 26.06 -23.00 4.90
C VAL A 439 25.48 -23.78 3.72
N VAL A 440 26.09 -23.66 2.54
CA VAL A 440 25.67 -24.36 1.33
C VAL A 440 25.75 -25.88 1.49
N GLU A 441 26.79 -26.40 2.15
CA GLU A 441 26.91 -27.81 2.49
C GLU A 441 25.72 -28.35 3.31
N ARG A 442 25.09 -27.49 4.12
CA ARG A 442 23.88 -27.81 4.89
C ARG A 442 22.58 -27.57 4.13
N ASN A 443 22.66 -27.17 2.85
CA ASN A 443 21.53 -26.80 2.00
C ASN A 443 20.71 -25.66 2.55
N GLU A 444 21.36 -24.71 3.23
CA GLU A 444 20.77 -23.46 3.78
C GLU A 444 21.17 -22.27 2.90
N ARG A 445 20.65 -21.07 3.21
CA ARG A 445 20.80 -19.87 2.40
C ARG A 445 21.52 -18.76 3.17
N VAL A 446 22.16 -17.87 2.41
CA VAL A 446 22.95 -16.75 2.94
C VAL A 446 22.43 -15.42 2.39
N LEU A 447 22.28 -14.44 3.27
CA LEU A 447 22.08 -13.03 2.89
C LEU A 447 23.36 -12.24 3.14
N VAL A 448 23.76 -11.40 2.19
CA VAL A 448 24.91 -10.51 2.34
C VAL A 448 24.48 -9.07 2.11
N THR A 449 24.72 -8.19 3.08
CA THR A 449 24.40 -6.77 2.95
C THR A 449 25.64 -5.93 2.70
N THR A 450 25.59 -5.08 1.70
CA THR A 450 26.65 -4.12 1.31
C THR A 450 26.19 -2.67 1.50
N LEU A 451 27.05 -1.69 1.22
CA LEU A 451 26.73 -0.28 1.34
C LEU A 451 26.36 0.39 0.01
N THR A 452 26.86 -0.14 -1.11
CA THR A 452 26.67 0.49 -2.42
C THR A 452 26.29 -0.52 -3.50
N LYS A 453 25.62 -0.08 -4.56
CA LYS A 453 25.31 -0.87 -5.76
C LYS A 453 26.57 -1.55 -6.31
N LYS A 454 27.59 -0.73 -6.59
CA LYS A 454 28.86 -1.21 -7.14
C LYS A 454 29.49 -2.33 -6.30
N MET A 455 29.50 -2.15 -4.97
CA MET A 455 30.02 -3.19 -4.07
C MET A 455 29.20 -4.47 -4.14
N SER A 456 27.86 -4.38 -4.28
CA SER A 456 27.01 -5.57 -4.46
C SER A 456 27.31 -6.29 -5.78
N GLU A 457 27.48 -5.53 -6.86
CA GLU A 457 27.78 -6.07 -8.20
C GLU A 457 29.16 -6.73 -8.24
N ASP A 458 30.19 -6.02 -7.77
CA ASP A 458 31.56 -6.53 -7.71
C ASP A 458 31.64 -7.81 -6.88
N LEU A 459 30.98 -7.83 -5.70
CA LEU A 459 30.93 -9.02 -4.85
C LEU A 459 30.18 -10.18 -5.53
N THR A 460 29.06 -9.90 -6.19
CA THR A 460 28.29 -10.91 -6.90
C THR A 460 29.09 -11.53 -8.03
N ASN A 461 29.82 -10.74 -8.81
CA ASN A 461 30.68 -11.23 -9.87
C ASN A 461 31.81 -12.09 -9.32
N TYR A 462 32.48 -11.63 -8.27
CA TYR A 462 33.53 -12.41 -7.61
C TYR A 462 33.02 -13.76 -7.07
N LEU A 463 31.86 -13.77 -6.39
CA LEU A 463 31.26 -14.99 -5.87
C LEU A 463 30.89 -15.99 -7.00
N LYS A 464 30.43 -15.50 -8.16
CA LYS A 464 30.20 -16.31 -9.36
C LYS A 464 31.49 -16.93 -9.89
N GLU A 465 32.58 -16.14 -9.96
CA GLU A 465 33.88 -16.60 -10.42
C GLU A 465 34.46 -17.75 -9.56
N VAL A 466 34.23 -17.71 -8.25
CA VAL A 466 34.62 -18.77 -7.33
C VAL A 466 33.63 -19.94 -7.25
N GLY A 467 32.59 -19.94 -8.12
CA GLY A 467 31.67 -21.06 -8.30
C GLY A 467 30.46 -21.07 -7.35
N ILE A 468 30.18 -19.99 -6.63
CA ILE A 468 29.01 -19.87 -5.74
C ILE A 468 27.80 -19.41 -6.57
N LYS A 469 26.65 -20.08 -6.37
CA LYS A 469 25.39 -19.67 -6.99
C LYS A 469 24.82 -18.47 -6.26
N VAL A 470 24.95 -17.28 -6.83
CA VAL A 470 24.60 -16.00 -6.23
C VAL A 470 23.74 -15.18 -7.16
N LYS A 471 22.76 -14.47 -6.60
CA LYS A 471 22.04 -13.37 -7.24
C LYS A 471 22.21 -12.09 -6.43
N TYR A 472 22.01 -10.96 -7.08
CA TYR A 472 22.05 -9.64 -6.49
C TYR A 472 20.68 -8.97 -6.57
N LEU A 473 20.30 -8.26 -5.52
CA LEU A 473 19.03 -7.54 -5.41
C LEU A 473 19.31 -6.05 -5.23
N HIS A 474 18.88 -5.22 -6.18
CA HIS A 474 19.00 -3.76 -6.12
C HIS A 474 17.63 -3.06 -6.12
N SER A 475 17.67 -1.74 -5.91
CA SER A 475 16.48 -0.89 -5.82
C SER A 475 15.63 -0.86 -7.10
N ASP A 476 16.27 -1.07 -8.25
CA ASP A 476 15.65 -0.90 -9.56
C ASP A 476 14.98 -2.19 -10.08
N ILE A 477 15.07 -3.29 -9.31
CA ILE A 477 14.39 -4.55 -9.62
C ILE A 477 12.90 -4.40 -9.29
N VAL A 478 12.07 -4.65 -10.29
CA VAL A 478 10.62 -4.64 -10.21
C VAL A 478 10.11 -5.64 -9.17
N THR A 479 8.99 -5.32 -8.52
CA THR A 479 8.42 -6.14 -7.43
C THR A 479 8.17 -7.59 -7.83
N LEU A 480 7.71 -7.87 -9.05
CA LEU A 480 7.53 -9.24 -9.58
C LEU A 480 8.84 -10.01 -9.62
N GLU A 481 9.87 -9.45 -10.24
CA GLU A 481 11.19 -10.06 -10.35
C GLU A 481 11.82 -10.27 -8.97
N ARG A 482 11.61 -9.31 -8.06
CA ARG A 482 12.03 -9.44 -6.66
C ARG A 482 11.37 -10.63 -5.98
N THR A 483 10.08 -10.84 -6.17
CA THR A 483 9.34 -11.99 -5.63
C THR A 483 9.84 -13.31 -6.21
N GLU A 484 10.13 -13.34 -7.50
CA GLU A 484 10.74 -14.51 -8.17
C GLU A 484 12.15 -14.79 -7.64
N ILE A 485 12.98 -13.77 -7.44
CA ILE A 485 14.32 -13.93 -6.86
C ILE A 485 14.22 -14.53 -5.45
N ILE A 486 13.30 -14.06 -4.62
CA ILE A 486 13.10 -14.60 -3.27
C ILE A 486 12.59 -16.03 -3.32
N ARG A 487 11.62 -16.33 -4.18
CA ARG A 487 11.13 -17.69 -4.42
C ARG A 487 12.24 -18.63 -4.89
N ASP A 488 13.05 -18.19 -5.83
CA ASP A 488 14.18 -18.94 -6.37
C ASP A 488 15.24 -19.22 -5.30
N LEU A 489 15.53 -18.25 -4.41
CA LEU A 489 16.38 -18.46 -3.24
C LEU A 489 15.81 -19.55 -2.31
N ARG A 490 14.53 -19.47 -1.99
CA ARG A 490 13.85 -20.47 -1.15
C ARG A 490 13.84 -21.86 -1.79
N LEU A 491 13.63 -21.95 -3.09
CA LEU A 491 13.69 -23.20 -3.87
C LEU A 491 15.11 -23.75 -4.05
N GLY A 492 16.15 -22.98 -3.67
CA GLY A 492 17.54 -23.40 -3.80
C GLY A 492 18.09 -23.39 -5.22
N LYS A 493 17.51 -22.58 -6.12
CA LYS A 493 18.10 -22.37 -7.44
C LYS A 493 19.43 -21.63 -7.35
N PHE A 494 19.60 -20.83 -6.32
CA PHE A 494 20.87 -20.22 -5.90
C PHE A 494 20.94 -20.15 -4.37
N ASP A 495 22.13 -19.90 -3.81
CA ASP A 495 22.42 -20.10 -2.40
C ASP A 495 22.66 -18.79 -1.65
N VAL A 496 23.07 -17.74 -2.36
CA VAL A 496 23.46 -16.45 -1.78
C VAL A 496 22.69 -15.32 -2.45
N LEU A 497 22.11 -14.45 -1.64
CA LEU A 497 21.51 -13.18 -2.10
C LEU A 497 22.32 -12.01 -1.56
N VAL A 498 22.85 -11.19 -2.45
CA VAL A 498 23.61 -9.98 -2.12
C VAL A 498 22.71 -8.75 -2.37
N GLY A 499 22.77 -7.74 -1.51
CA GLY A 499 22.05 -6.48 -1.74
C GLY A 499 22.38 -5.39 -0.74
N ILE A 500 21.98 -4.16 -1.07
CA ILE A 500 22.22 -2.99 -0.22
C ILE A 500 21.21 -2.95 0.92
N ASN A 501 19.94 -3.01 0.58
CA ASN A 501 18.83 -2.93 1.51
C ASN A 501 17.93 -4.17 1.35
N LEU A 502 18.42 -5.29 1.86
CA LEU A 502 17.64 -6.53 1.96
C LEU A 502 16.58 -6.45 3.07
N LEU A 503 16.40 -5.24 3.64
CA LEU A 503 15.58 -4.97 4.82
C LEU A 503 14.14 -4.59 4.50
N ARG A 504 13.79 -4.39 3.21
CA ARG A 504 12.41 -4.07 2.89
C ARG A 504 11.52 -5.18 3.45
N GLU A 505 10.51 -4.79 4.19
CA GLU A 505 9.59 -5.61 4.95
C GLU A 505 8.94 -6.67 4.04
N GLY A 506 8.51 -7.78 4.62
CA GLY A 506 7.88 -8.87 3.88
C GLY A 506 8.80 -10.04 3.51
N LEU A 507 10.12 -9.98 3.76
CA LEU A 507 11.02 -11.12 3.56
C LEU A 507 10.91 -12.13 4.70
N ASP A 508 10.17 -13.20 4.45
CA ASP A 508 10.05 -14.35 5.34
C ASP A 508 10.76 -15.56 4.72
N ILE A 509 12.05 -15.71 5.02
CA ILE A 509 12.92 -16.73 4.44
C ILE A 509 13.50 -17.60 5.55
N PRO A 510 12.78 -18.63 6.03
CA PRO A 510 13.25 -19.49 7.11
C PRO A 510 14.48 -20.34 6.72
N GLU A 511 14.78 -20.46 5.44
CA GLU A 511 15.93 -21.18 4.91
C GLU A 511 17.26 -20.42 5.11
N VAL A 512 17.21 -19.14 5.48
CA VAL A 512 18.41 -18.32 5.75
C VAL A 512 18.95 -18.61 7.14
N SER A 513 20.16 -19.16 7.22
CA SER A 513 20.88 -19.41 8.49
C SER A 513 22.08 -18.50 8.72
N LEU A 514 22.56 -17.79 7.69
CA LEU A 514 23.65 -16.84 7.82
C LEU A 514 23.29 -15.49 7.21
N ILE A 515 23.53 -14.43 7.98
CA ILE A 515 23.53 -13.06 7.47
C ILE A 515 24.92 -12.47 7.66
N ALA A 516 25.51 -11.98 6.59
CA ALA A 516 26.78 -11.27 6.62
C ALA A 516 26.56 -9.78 6.36
N ILE A 517 27.07 -8.94 7.25
CA ILE A 517 26.99 -7.48 7.16
C ILE A 517 28.40 -6.94 6.91
N LEU A 518 28.68 -6.54 5.67
CA LEU A 518 29.97 -5.97 5.32
C LEU A 518 30.03 -4.48 5.76
N ASP A 519 31.25 -4.04 6.15
CA ASP A 519 31.48 -2.67 6.60
C ASP A 519 30.44 -2.21 7.65
N ALA A 520 30.21 -3.03 8.67
CA ALA A 520 29.20 -2.77 9.69
C ALA A 520 29.54 -1.56 10.57
N ASP A 521 30.82 -1.12 10.61
CA ASP A 521 31.30 0.06 11.35
C ASP A 521 31.15 1.38 10.59
N LYS A 522 30.63 1.38 9.37
CA LYS A 522 30.34 2.60 8.61
C LYS A 522 28.98 3.14 9.03
N GLU A 523 28.95 3.93 10.09
CA GLU A 523 27.71 4.52 10.59
C GLU A 523 26.98 5.33 9.52
N GLY A 524 25.64 5.18 9.47
CA GLY A 524 24.76 5.83 8.53
C GLY A 524 23.38 5.18 8.54
N PHE A 525 22.49 5.61 7.68
CA PHE A 525 21.11 5.11 7.62
C PHE A 525 21.03 3.58 7.52
N LEU A 526 21.87 2.96 6.67
CA LEU A 526 21.92 1.50 6.45
C LEU A 526 22.58 0.70 7.60
N ARG A 527 23.23 1.36 8.54
CA ARG A 527 23.92 0.78 9.69
C ARG A 527 23.49 1.43 11.00
N SER A 528 22.30 2.07 11.02
CA SER A 528 21.64 2.52 12.24
C SER A 528 21.24 1.33 13.11
N GLU A 529 21.03 1.55 14.39
CA GLU A 529 20.56 0.54 15.35
C GLU A 529 19.30 -0.18 14.82
N THR A 530 18.28 0.58 14.41
CA THR A 530 17.05 0.03 13.84
C THR A 530 17.31 -0.87 12.63
N SER A 531 18.16 -0.40 11.71
CA SER A 531 18.49 -1.15 10.49
C SER A 531 19.25 -2.46 10.82
N LEU A 532 20.18 -2.41 11.75
CA LEU A 532 20.94 -3.59 12.18
C LEU A 532 20.04 -4.60 12.91
N ILE A 533 19.19 -4.17 13.86
CA ILE A 533 18.25 -5.05 14.57
C ILE A 533 17.31 -5.74 13.58
N GLN A 534 16.80 -5.04 12.59
CA GLN A 534 15.92 -5.62 11.56
C GLN A 534 16.66 -6.64 10.69
N THR A 535 17.91 -6.33 10.28
CA THR A 535 18.74 -7.25 9.52
C THR A 535 19.01 -8.54 10.30
N VAL A 536 19.45 -8.39 11.54
CA VAL A 536 19.72 -9.49 12.48
C VAL A 536 18.48 -10.35 12.68
N GLY A 537 17.32 -9.73 12.85
CA GLY A 537 16.02 -10.39 13.05
C GLY A 537 15.59 -11.31 11.89
N ARG A 538 16.16 -11.15 10.68
CA ARG A 538 15.87 -12.06 9.55
C ARG A 538 16.45 -13.47 9.77
N ALA A 539 17.58 -13.61 10.48
CA ALA A 539 18.13 -14.90 10.83
C ALA A 539 17.42 -15.60 12.01
N ALA A 540 16.57 -14.90 12.73
CA ALA A 540 15.83 -15.43 13.90
C ALA A 540 14.71 -16.42 13.55
N ARG A 541 14.53 -16.77 12.27
CA ARG A 541 13.56 -17.77 11.78
C ARG A 541 14.17 -19.16 11.56
N ASN A 542 15.49 -19.25 11.66
CA ASN A 542 16.23 -20.48 11.56
C ASN A 542 16.81 -20.83 12.94
N ALA A 543 16.74 -22.11 13.35
CA ALA A 543 17.27 -22.57 14.62
C ALA A 543 18.79 -22.43 14.70
N GLU A 544 19.49 -22.52 13.55
CA GLU A 544 20.94 -22.37 13.39
C GLU A 544 21.31 -20.93 12.94
N GLY A 545 20.39 -19.98 13.10
CA GLY A 545 20.55 -18.58 12.68
C GLY A 545 21.74 -17.89 13.33
N ARG A 546 22.63 -17.32 12.54
CA ARG A 546 23.78 -16.53 12.98
C ARG A 546 24.04 -15.33 12.09
N VAL A 547 24.71 -14.32 12.65
CA VAL A 547 25.05 -13.08 11.96
C VAL A 547 26.53 -12.79 12.13
N ILE A 548 27.21 -12.44 11.05
CA ILE A 548 28.59 -11.97 11.07
C ILE A 548 28.60 -10.49 10.68
N MET A 549 29.12 -9.64 11.55
CA MET A 549 29.36 -8.23 11.29
C MET A 549 30.86 -8.03 11.03
N TYR A 550 31.22 -7.66 9.82
CA TYR A 550 32.61 -7.33 9.50
C TYR A 550 32.85 -5.85 9.84
N ALA A 551 33.72 -5.63 10.83
CA ALA A 551 34.00 -4.30 11.38
C ALA A 551 35.35 -4.28 12.07
N ASP A 552 36.09 -3.16 11.94
CA ASP A 552 37.34 -2.93 12.69
C ASP A 552 37.07 -2.25 14.02
N LYS A 553 35.89 -1.61 14.18
CA LYS A 553 35.48 -0.92 15.41
C LYS A 553 34.00 -1.24 15.70
N ILE A 554 33.71 -1.48 16.96
CA ILE A 554 32.31 -1.59 17.40
C ILE A 554 31.76 -0.16 17.57
N THR A 555 30.76 0.18 16.75
CA THR A 555 30.07 1.46 16.83
C THR A 555 28.97 1.44 17.89
N ARG A 556 28.40 2.61 18.21
CA ARG A 556 27.27 2.71 19.16
C ARG A 556 26.07 1.87 18.67
N SER A 557 25.73 1.97 17.39
CA SER A 557 24.62 1.23 16.78
C SER A 557 24.85 -0.29 16.83
N MET A 558 26.09 -0.75 16.61
CA MET A 558 26.46 -2.17 16.74
C MET A 558 26.33 -2.64 18.18
N SER A 559 26.88 -1.88 19.16
CA SER A 559 26.80 -2.24 20.59
C SER A 559 25.37 -2.40 21.05
N ALA A 560 24.51 -1.42 20.77
CA ALA A 560 23.09 -1.47 21.10
C ALA A 560 22.38 -2.69 20.47
N THR A 561 22.68 -3.00 19.18
CA THR A 561 22.14 -4.17 18.49
C THR A 561 22.57 -5.48 19.12
N ILE A 562 23.85 -5.61 19.47
CA ILE A 562 24.42 -6.84 20.09
C ILE A 562 23.80 -7.04 21.48
N GLU A 563 23.73 -5.98 22.29
CA GLU A 563 23.17 -6.03 23.64
C GLU A 563 21.68 -6.41 23.62
N GLU A 564 20.89 -5.75 22.77
CA GLU A 564 19.46 -6.04 22.65
C GLU A 564 19.18 -7.44 22.11
N THR A 565 19.94 -7.90 21.11
CA THR A 565 19.82 -9.26 20.58
C THR A 565 20.17 -10.30 21.65
N ALA A 566 21.23 -10.06 22.44
CA ALA A 566 21.63 -10.93 23.54
C ALA A 566 20.55 -10.97 24.64
N ARG A 567 19.98 -9.82 25.02
CA ARG A 567 18.87 -9.72 25.97
C ARG A 567 17.66 -10.55 25.52
N ARG A 568 17.23 -10.36 24.27
CA ARG A 568 16.07 -11.11 23.70
C ARG A 568 16.36 -12.62 23.67
N ARG A 569 17.58 -13.00 23.28
CA ARG A 569 18.00 -14.41 23.26
C ARG A 569 17.97 -15.03 24.66
N GLN A 570 18.42 -14.33 25.67
CA GLN A 570 18.40 -14.80 27.06
C GLN A 570 16.96 -15.01 27.57
N ILE A 571 16.06 -14.04 27.35
CA ILE A 571 14.65 -14.14 27.75
C ILE A 571 13.99 -15.35 27.08
N GLN A 572 14.19 -15.52 25.77
CA GLN A 572 13.62 -16.66 25.03
C GLN A 572 14.19 -17.99 25.51
N SER A 573 15.51 -18.06 25.78
CA SER A 573 16.17 -19.30 26.27
C SER A 573 15.59 -19.71 27.61
N GLN A 574 15.47 -18.78 28.55
CA GLN A 574 14.89 -19.02 29.86
C GLN A 574 13.45 -19.52 29.75
N TYR A 575 12.64 -18.87 28.92
CA TYR A 575 11.26 -19.31 28.67
C TYR A 575 11.20 -20.73 28.10
N ASN A 576 12.08 -21.06 27.15
CA ASN A 576 12.16 -22.38 26.56
C ASN A 576 12.50 -23.45 27.60
N GLU A 577 13.47 -23.17 28.49
CA GLU A 577 13.87 -24.07 29.57
C GLU A 577 12.74 -24.33 30.56
N GLU A 578 12.04 -23.26 30.98
CA GLU A 578 10.92 -23.33 31.92
C GLU A 578 9.72 -24.12 31.38
N HIS A 579 9.50 -24.07 30.04
CA HIS A 579 8.34 -24.70 29.37
C HIS A 579 8.72 -25.97 28.59
N GLY A 580 9.98 -26.40 28.61
CA GLY A 580 10.45 -27.58 27.88
C GLY A 580 10.32 -27.46 26.36
N ILE A 581 10.44 -26.24 25.80
CA ILE A 581 10.30 -25.98 24.37
C ILE A 581 11.63 -26.20 23.66
N ILE A 582 11.62 -27.00 22.61
CA ILE A 582 12.80 -27.21 21.73
C ILE A 582 12.60 -26.32 20.49
N PRO A 583 13.53 -25.37 20.23
CA PRO A 583 13.46 -24.51 19.06
C PRO A 583 13.41 -25.33 17.77
N ARG A 584 12.49 -24.97 16.86
CA ARG A 584 12.39 -25.63 15.55
C ARG A 584 12.28 -24.59 14.45
N THR A 585 13.06 -24.73 13.40
CA THR A 585 12.95 -23.90 12.19
C THR A 585 11.54 -23.99 11.62
N ILE A 586 10.96 -22.84 11.31
CA ILE A 586 9.63 -22.75 10.71
C ILE A 586 9.69 -23.37 9.30
N LYS A 587 8.82 -24.34 9.03
CA LYS A 587 8.57 -24.80 7.67
C LYS A 587 7.34 -24.10 7.15
N LYS A 588 7.50 -23.24 6.17
CA LYS A 588 6.40 -22.52 5.54
C LYS A 588 6.31 -22.96 4.07
N ASP A 589 5.14 -23.41 3.66
CA ASP A 589 4.91 -23.77 2.26
C ASP A 589 5.23 -22.56 1.37
N ILE A 590 5.89 -22.82 0.25
CA ILE A 590 6.14 -21.81 -0.78
C ILE A 590 4.81 -21.66 -1.54
N ARG A 591 3.90 -20.87 -0.98
CA ARG A 591 2.62 -20.58 -1.64
C ARG A 591 2.87 -19.65 -2.83
N ASP A 592 2.25 -19.94 -3.95
CA ASP A 592 2.11 -19.01 -5.06
C ASP A 592 1.06 -17.95 -4.66
N ASN A 593 1.44 -17.00 -3.82
CA ASN A 593 0.62 -15.81 -3.53
C ASN A 593 0.58 -14.85 -4.73
N ILE A 594 0.73 -15.38 -5.94
CA ILE A 594 0.83 -14.62 -7.20
C ILE A 594 -0.43 -13.79 -7.43
N GLU A 595 -1.61 -14.27 -7.05
CA GLU A 595 -2.85 -13.49 -7.23
C GLU A 595 -2.94 -12.30 -6.28
N THR A 596 -2.59 -12.46 -5.00
CA THR A 596 -2.61 -11.35 -4.04
C THR A 596 -1.44 -10.38 -4.27
N LEU A 597 -0.30 -10.87 -4.78
CA LEU A 597 0.86 -10.05 -5.13
C LEU A 597 0.69 -9.34 -6.47
N LYS A 598 -0.01 -9.92 -7.44
CA LYS A 598 -0.37 -9.22 -8.69
C LYS A 598 -1.19 -7.96 -8.42
N LEU A 599 -2.03 -7.95 -7.40
CA LEU A 599 -2.77 -6.77 -6.95
C LEU A 599 -1.87 -5.67 -6.33
N ALA A 600 -0.63 -6.01 -5.99
CA ALA A 600 0.32 -5.10 -5.33
C ALA A 600 1.40 -4.53 -6.27
N GLU A 601 1.52 -5.02 -7.52
CA GLU A 601 2.80 -5.07 -8.23
C GLU A 601 3.15 -3.90 -9.14
N GLU A 602 2.26 -3.03 -9.54
CA GLU A 602 2.55 -2.13 -10.67
C GLU A 602 2.98 -0.68 -10.32
N GLU A 603 3.09 -0.30 -9.06
CA GLU A 603 3.46 1.09 -8.66
C GLU A 603 4.96 1.40 -8.53
N GLU A 604 5.86 0.40 -8.48
CA GLU A 604 7.29 0.66 -8.21
C GLU A 604 8.16 0.94 -9.46
N ILE A 605 7.58 0.92 -10.66
CA ILE A 605 8.39 0.84 -11.89
C ILE A 605 9.04 2.17 -12.34
N TYR A 606 8.59 3.33 -11.94
CA TYR A 606 9.18 4.57 -12.47
C TYR A 606 9.37 5.69 -11.44
N GLY A 607 10.35 5.50 -10.56
CA GLY A 607 11.09 6.63 -10.01
C GLY A 607 12.31 6.90 -10.88
N ILE A 608 12.15 7.58 -12.02
CA ILE A 608 13.30 8.10 -12.77
C ILE A 608 13.93 9.19 -11.90
N SER A 609 15.11 8.92 -11.36
CA SER A 609 15.90 9.96 -10.71
C SER A 609 16.41 10.92 -11.79
N GLU A 610 16.30 12.22 -11.57
CA GLU A 610 16.73 13.31 -12.45
C GLU A 610 18.26 13.35 -12.71
N THR A 611 18.99 12.26 -12.44
CA THR A 611 20.46 12.19 -12.50
C THR A 611 21.01 11.12 -13.45
N ASP A 612 20.20 10.56 -14.35
CA ASP A 612 20.71 9.54 -15.28
C ASP A 612 21.65 10.19 -16.31
N ASN A 613 22.90 9.76 -16.30
CA ASN A 613 23.96 10.18 -17.22
C ASN A 613 23.69 9.56 -18.61
N GLU A 614 24.12 10.22 -19.72
CA GLU A 614 23.91 9.72 -21.09
C GLU A 614 24.32 8.26 -21.32
N ASP A 615 25.33 7.79 -20.59
CA ASP A 615 25.80 6.40 -20.67
C ASP A 615 24.84 5.40 -20.01
N GLU A 616 24.14 5.79 -18.96
CA GLU A 616 23.11 4.95 -18.30
C GLU A 616 21.84 4.85 -19.16
N ILE A 617 21.47 5.92 -19.87
CA ILE A 617 20.34 5.90 -20.82
C ILE A 617 20.63 4.97 -21.99
N LYS A 618 21.86 4.96 -22.52
CA LYS A 618 22.28 4.04 -23.60
C LYS A 618 22.25 2.58 -23.16
N GLU A 619 22.75 2.29 -21.95
CA GLU A 619 22.71 0.93 -21.39
C GLU A 619 21.27 0.44 -21.19
N ASN A 620 20.37 1.31 -20.75
CA ASN A 620 18.95 0.99 -20.61
C ASN A 620 18.27 0.73 -21.97
N ILE A 621 18.61 1.47 -23.02
CA ILE A 621 18.11 1.23 -24.38
C ILE A 621 18.57 -0.15 -24.88
N GLU A 622 19.83 -0.53 -24.68
CA GLU A 622 20.33 -1.85 -25.10
C GLU A 622 19.61 -2.99 -24.37
N LYS A 623 19.33 -2.83 -23.07
CA LYS A 623 18.56 -3.82 -22.26
C LYS A 623 17.12 -3.95 -22.76
N LEU A 624 16.44 -2.82 -22.97
CA LEU A 624 15.07 -2.81 -23.48
C LEU A 624 14.97 -3.37 -24.90
N GLN A 625 15.98 -3.18 -25.76
CA GLN A 625 16.04 -3.80 -27.08
C GLN A 625 16.18 -5.32 -27.00
N ALA A 626 16.99 -5.82 -26.07
CA ALA A 626 17.12 -7.27 -25.83
C ALA A 626 15.79 -7.89 -25.32
N GLU A 627 15.14 -7.24 -24.36
CA GLU A 627 13.84 -7.67 -23.85
C GLU A 627 12.73 -7.61 -24.91
N MET A 628 12.73 -6.60 -25.76
CA MET A 628 11.79 -6.49 -26.89
C MET A 628 11.96 -7.65 -27.87
N MET A 629 13.20 -8.00 -28.20
CA MET A 629 13.50 -9.15 -29.07
C MET A 629 13.06 -10.47 -28.44
N GLU A 630 13.27 -10.65 -27.14
CA GLU A 630 12.84 -11.82 -26.40
C GLU A 630 11.31 -11.91 -26.34
N ALA A 631 10.62 -10.81 -26.04
CA ALA A 631 9.16 -10.74 -26.06
C ALA A 631 8.58 -11.06 -27.44
N ALA A 632 9.19 -10.54 -28.51
CA ALA A 632 8.80 -10.84 -29.89
C ALA A 632 9.00 -12.32 -30.25
N THR A 633 10.10 -12.93 -29.79
CA THR A 633 10.41 -14.34 -29.99
C THR A 633 9.41 -15.25 -29.27
N ASN A 634 8.94 -14.82 -28.10
CA ASN A 634 7.95 -15.51 -27.30
C ASN A 634 6.50 -15.19 -27.71
N LEU A 635 6.29 -14.52 -28.86
CA LEU A 635 4.98 -14.14 -29.42
C LEU A 635 4.15 -13.19 -28.52
N GLN A 636 4.81 -12.46 -27.61
CA GLN A 636 4.19 -11.46 -26.74
C GLN A 636 4.18 -10.08 -27.44
N PHE A 637 3.39 -9.96 -28.50
CA PHE A 637 3.42 -8.80 -29.41
C PHE A 637 3.02 -7.48 -28.75
N GLU A 638 2.10 -7.50 -27.77
CA GLU A 638 1.72 -6.30 -27.01
C GLU A 638 2.88 -5.79 -26.16
N ARG A 639 3.57 -6.69 -25.45
CA ARG A 639 4.75 -6.36 -24.66
C ARG A 639 5.91 -5.87 -25.53
N ALA A 640 6.14 -6.49 -26.68
CA ALA A 640 7.15 -6.04 -27.63
C ALA A 640 6.83 -4.64 -28.18
N ALA A 641 5.57 -4.31 -28.42
CA ALA A 641 5.16 -2.98 -28.85
C ALA A 641 5.36 -1.92 -27.76
N GLN A 642 5.03 -2.21 -26.52
CA GLN A 642 5.27 -1.32 -25.36
C GLN A 642 6.76 -1.03 -25.16
N LEU A 643 7.60 -2.07 -25.23
CA LEU A 643 9.05 -1.93 -25.10
C LEU A 643 9.65 -1.10 -26.26
N ARG A 644 9.17 -1.28 -27.51
CA ARG A 644 9.56 -0.48 -28.67
C ARG A 644 9.25 1.01 -28.47
N ASP A 645 8.03 1.31 -28.01
CA ASP A 645 7.60 2.69 -27.82
C ASP A 645 8.42 3.37 -26.73
N LYS A 646 8.81 2.62 -25.71
CA LYS A 646 9.70 3.08 -24.64
C LYS A 646 11.15 3.32 -25.10
N ILE A 647 11.70 2.42 -25.91
CA ILE A 647 13.02 2.60 -26.52
C ILE A 647 13.03 3.90 -27.32
N LYS A 648 12.00 4.15 -28.11
CA LYS A 648 11.87 5.37 -28.89
C LYS A 648 11.86 6.63 -28.02
N GLU A 649 11.19 6.59 -26.89
CA GLU A 649 11.17 7.70 -25.91
C GLU A 649 12.56 7.98 -25.32
N LEU A 650 13.32 6.94 -24.97
CA LEU A 650 14.68 7.08 -24.47
C LEU A 650 15.66 7.54 -25.56
N GLU A 651 15.51 7.09 -26.80
CA GLU A 651 16.30 7.56 -27.94
C GLU A 651 16.03 9.04 -28.26
N GLU A 652 14.79 9.50 -28.13
CA GLU A 652 14.43 10.92 -28.26
C GLU A 652 15.03 11.78 -27.13
N LYS A 653 15.24 11.22 -25.93
CA LYS A 653 15.94 11.88 -24.82
C LYS A 653 17.44 12.01 -25.04
N LEU A 654 18.07 11.05 -25.73
CA LEU A 654 19.49 11.11 -26.09
C LEU A 654 19.80 12.09 -27.26
N GLN A 655 18.79 12.45 -28.04
CA GLN A 655 18.95 13.38 -29.17
C GLN A 655 18.70 14.84 -28.80
N LYS A 656 18.21 15.08 -27.58
CA LYS A 656 17.99 16.45 -27.03
C LYS A 656 19.11 16.83 -26.06
#